data_83083dfb04e147874b2f0c60b484306f
#
_entry.id   83083dfb04e147874b2f0c60b484306f
#
_cell.length_a   1.000
_cell.length_b   1.000
_cell.length_c   1.000
_cell.angle_alpha   90.00
_cell.angle_beta   90.00
_cell.angle_gamma   90.00
#
_symmetry.space_group_name_H-M   'P 1'
#
loop_
_entity.id
_entity.type
_entity.pdbx_description
1 polymer ?
#
loop_
_entity_poly.entity_id
_entity_poly.type
_entity_poly.pdbx_seq_one_letter_code
_entity_poly.pdbx_strand_id
1 'polypeptide(L)'
;MIFDKHPQKKKNNKEKIVRKKEKIAIVAKNKNTNEELKVLELIQEKNPKKIDHDLIYDSIGKHFFMQTLNDQARNEIIINMSLYKIKAGTTLYNQGSVGNFWYIVHEGTLEFYVDDKLTKNIEVGDSFGEVALMNNVPRDGTVKALTECQLWALKKEVFYKIRDFLFALNFKENMEFLKTIDLPLDEEMKTLMANNLIQNIYKADEVICKEGEPGSCMYIIKKGEVNCVKNNKIIRTLVKGDNFGQKALLEGNRRTLDVIAKTDCILCSISVEFFKNQFGEDFKDQLYFSFLGIAFKKSSSFNSINTNMLVKTFSYFSFKSFKKDEVIYESGTDSRKKLCVILEGNIVDKKINKIEGKRYEVLFEDKFASGQEYIIKHDLLADPDCTIAEANFDEIRKALGGSLKAAKSASSQINTLSKINFFSNLTDDKKELIQKELKIEKFNNGKKIIMQGGVGNKLYIIKEGRVDFFLNSKYIKSCYEGDDFGSKSLIFSDSKNSTTVIANGTVVCYTLSAEIFKKILDPNLMEYFQNKFFLEDFSIELKDLDNIKELGRGNYGFVNLVRSKKNKHLYAIKALNLMQIKKENLQQSVELEKNVLLKVDHPFIMKMVKYLKNDTHIFFIMEYIRGKELWDVMRDIGLCDKSQTQFYGASMLISIDYLHKHHYIYRDLKPENIMINEKGYIKIIDFGTVKEIKDRTTTTVGTPQYMAPEMVSGTGYSFQVDMWAIAICMYELFCGKVPFGEDSEDPMEIYRAVSKEDLTFPSFVHDDLFMGLMTKMLKKSPTSRLWKFDQIKENPYFKDFDWEKLMSFSLKPPYIVKIEDKNDAEQKTMPYLSYLKTQIGKTPPKKNASSRQIQFEKWVKNF
;
A
#
# COMPACT_ATOMS: atom_id res chain seq x y z
N MET A 1 -49.89 -28.99 22.44
CA MET A 1 -49.15 -30.22 22.17
C MET A 1 -47.84 -29.81 21.58
N ILE A 2 -46.88 -29.58 22.45
CA ILE A 2 -45.83 -30.53 22.87
C ILE A 2 -45.03 -31.00 21.66
N PHE A 3 -43.80 -30.46 21.59
CA PHE A 3 -42.58 -31.23 21.66
C PHE A 3 -41.33 -30.32 21.85
N ASP A 4 -40.92 -30.23 23.12
CA ASP A 4 -39.55 -30.00 23.52
C ASP A 4 -38.63 -31.10 22.96
N LYS A 5 -37.49 -30.73 22.37
CA LYS A 5 -36.27 -31.52 22.40
C LYS A 5 -35.03 -30.66 22.40
N HIS A 6 -34.49 -30.46 23.59
CA HIS A 6 -33.06 -30.14 23.75
C HIS A 6 -32.15 -31.16 23.04
N PRO A 7 -31.13 -30.75 22.31
CA PRO A 7 -30.02 -31.63 22.01
C PRO A 7 -29.03 -31.59 23.18
N GLN A 8 -28.72 -32.77 23.64
CA GLN A 8 -27.74 -33.08 24.66
C GLN A 8 -26.38 -32.47 24.37
N LYS A 9 -25.80 -31.81 25.37
CA LYS A 9 -24.37 -31.43 25.42
C LYS A 9 -23.50 -32.71 25.33
N LYS A 10 -22.96 -32.98 24.16
CA LYS A 10 -21.76 -33.85 24.06
C LYS A 10 -20.58 -33.07 24.62
N LYS A 11 -20.11 -33.51 25.79
CA LYS A 11 -18.78 -33.19 26.29
C LYS A 11 -17.74 -33.75 25.32
N ASN A 12 -17.24 -32.91 24.40
CA ASN A 12 -16.04 -33.23 23.69
C ASN A 12 -14.87 -32.97 24.63
N ASN A 13 -14.10 -34.00 24.89
CA ASN A 13 -12.77 -33.91 25.50
C ASN A 13 -11.91 -32.92 24.68
N LYS A 14 -11.80 -31.70 25.18
CA LYS A 14 -10.81 -30.78 24.69
C LYS A 14 -9.46 -31.20 25.29
N GLU A 15 -8.74 -32.02 24.58
CA GLU A 15 -7.28 -32.04 24.73
C GLU A 15 -6.80 -30.62 24.48
N LYS A 16 -6.15 -30.07 25.50
CA LYS A 16 -5.49 -28.77 25.42
C LYS A 16 -4.32 -28.91 24.45
N ILE A 17 -4.51 -28.57 23.20
CA ILE A 17 -3.41 -28.19 22.32
C ILE A 17 -2.92 -26.84 22.86
N VAL A 18 -1.97 -26.90 23.74
CA VAL A 18 -1.20 -25.74 24.18
C VAL A 18 -0.26 -25.40 23.01
N ARG A 19 -0.72 -24.57 22.07
CA ARG A 19 0.21 -23.90 21.18
C ARG A 19 1.14 -23.06 22.06
N LYS A 20 2.39 -23.51 22.19
CA LYS A 20 3.46 -22.69 22.79
C LYS A 20 3.46 -21.36 22.05
N LYS A 21 3.36 -20.25 22.77
CA LYS A 21 3.59 -18.89 22.29
C LYS A 21 5.07 -18.72 21.91
N GLU A 22 5.53 -19.38 20.89
CA GLU A 22 6.79 -19.05 20.24
C GLU A 22 6.49 -18.03 19.15
N LYS A 23 6.74 -16.75 19.44
CA LYS A 23 6.86 -15.71 18.42
C LYS A 23 8.06 -16.05 17.53
N ILE A 24 7.83 -16.89 16.55
CA ILE A 24 8.80 -17.18 15.51
C ILE A 24 8.61 -16.10 14.45
N ALA A 25 9.23 -14.93 14.67
CA ALA A 25 9.63 -14.13 13.54
C ALA A 25 10.74 -14.92 12.84
N ILE A 26 10.38 -15.70 11.85
CA ILE A 26 11.35 -16.44 11.03
C ILE A 26 12.02 -15.40 10.11
N VAL A 27 13.01 -14.71 10.64
CA VAL A 27 14.19 -14.43 9.83
C VAL A 27 14.82 -15.79 9.66
N ALA A 28 14.59 -16.44 8.54
CA ALA A 28 15.16 -17.76 8.26
C ALA A 28 16.68 -17.65 8.36
N LYS A 29 17.22 -17.92 9.53
CA LYS A 29 18.61 -18.27 9.68
C LYS A 29 18.73 -19.69 9.12
N ASN A 30 19.10 -19.77 7.83
CA ASN A 30 19.61 -21.01 7.25
C ASN A 30 20.80 -21.51 8.08
N LYS A 31 20.50 -22.34 9.07
CA LYS A 31 21.44 -23.31 9.64
C LYS A 31 21.32 -24.64 8.91
N ASN A 32 20.99 -24.66 7.66
CA ASN A 32 21.16 -25.85 6.85
C ASN A 32 22.49 -25.71 6.11
N THR A 33 23.44 -26.45 6.61
CA THR A 33 24.66 -26.80 5.89
C THR A 33 24.25 -27.18 4.46
N ASN A 34 24.78 -26.43 3.48
CA ASN A 34 24.58 -26.67 2.05
C ASN A 34 24.89 -28.13 1.71
N GLU A 35 23.87 -28.99 1.66
CA GLU A 35 24.09 -30.41 1.31
C GLU A 35 24.64 -30.52 -0.09
N GLU A 36 24.22 -29.65 -1.02
CA GLU A 36 24.75 -29.55 -2.36
C GLU A 36 26.26 -29.28 -2.39
N LEU A 37 26.79 -28.44 -1.50
CA LEU A 37 28.24 -28.15 -1.43
C LEU A 37 29.08 -29.29 -0.85
N LYS A 38 28.46 -30.27 -0.22
CA LYS A 38 29.21 -31.45 0.30
C LYS A 38 29.65 -32.37 -0.81
N VAL A 39 28.95 -32.37 -1.93
CA VAL A 39 29.19 -33.26 -3.09
C VAL A 39 29.84 -32.56 -4.28
N LEU A 40 29.97 -31.24 -4.21
CA LEU A 40 30.53 -30.36 -5.27
C LEU A 40 31.97 -29.96 -4.89
N GLU A 41 32.89 -30.18 -5.83
CA GLU A 41 34.27 -29.73 -5.72
C GLU A 41 34.47 -28.46 -6.56
N LEU A 42 34.87 -27.33 -5.92
CA LEU A 42 35.07 -26.05 -6.62
C LEU A 42 36.29 -26.11 -7.51
N ILE A 43 36.12 -25.89 -8.82
CA ILE A 43 37.22 -25.81 -9.82
C ILE A 43 37.63 -24.35 -10.01
N GLN A 44 36.67 -23.46 -10.26
CA GLN A 44 36.91 -22.04 -10.54
C GLN A 44 35.89 -21.15 -9.82
N GLU A 45 36.39 -20.17 -9.08
CA GLU A 45 35.58 -19.17 -8.42
C GLU A 45 35.39 -17.96 -9.32
N LYS A 46 34.14 -17.71 -9.78
CA LYS A 46 33.71 -16.54 -10.57
C LYS A 46 34.52 -16.23 -11.85
N ASN A 47 33.99 -15.38 -12.69
CA ASN A 47 34.62 -14.91 -13.95
C ASN A 47 34.98 -16.04 -14.93
N PRO A 48 34.01 -16.69 -15.59
CA PRO A 48 34.24 -17.67 -16.63
C PRO A 48 35.20 -17.19 -17.73
N LYS A 49 35.98 -18.07 -18.31
CA LYS A 49 36.82 -17.74 -19.45
C LYS A 49 35.95 -17.40 -20.67
N LYS A 50 36.49 -16.71 -21.66
CA LYS A 50 35.72 -16.24 -22.82
C LYS A 50 34.98 -17.38 -23.54
N ILE A 51 35.54 -18.57 -23.63
CA ILE A 51 34.92 -19.74 -24.29
C ILE A 51 33.68 -20.24 -23.49
N ASP A 52 33.75 -20.17 -22.19
CA ASP A 52 32.66 -20.57 -21.31
C ASP A 52 31.55 -19.53 -21.26
N HIS A 53 31.91 -18.26 -21.53
CA HIS A 53 30.97 -17.14 -21.56
C HIS A 53 29.90 -17.38 -22.65
N ASP A 54 30.29 -17.80 -23.84
CA ASP A 54 29.37 -18.03 -24.95
C ASP A 54 28.40 -19.21 -24.64
N LEU A 55 28.91 -20.28 -24.04
CA LEU A 55 28.08 -21.42 -23.60
C LEU A 55 27.02 -20.98 -22.58
N ILE A 56 27.42 -20.22 -21.55
CA ILE A 56 26.52 -19.75 -20.49
C ILE A 56 25.51 -18.74 -21.06
N TYR A 57 25.96 -17.83 -21.93
CA TYR A 57 25.14 -16.83 -22.58
C TYR A 57 24.01 -17.45 -23.40
N ASP A 58 24.36 -18.46 -24.21
CA ASP A 58 23.40 -19.22 -25.03
C ASP A 58 22.42 -20.01 -24.17
N SER A 59 22.90 -20.64 -23.10
CA SER A 59 22.06 -21.38 -22.14
C SER A 59 21.04 -20.46 -21.46
N ILE A 60 21.45 -19.25 -21.04
CA ILE A 60 20.57 -18.23 -20.52
C ILE A 60 19.53 -17.82 -21.56
N GLY A 61 19.95 -17.64 -22.81
CA GLY A 61 19.07 -17.24 -23.91
C GLY A 61 18.01 -18.29 -24.30
N LYS A 62 18.30 -19.58 -24.11
CA LYS A 62 17.34 -20.68 -24.31
C LYS A 62 16.35 -20.86 -23.15
N HIS A 63 16.66 -20.32 -21.98
CA HIS A 63 15.83 -20.50 -20.80
C HIS A 63 14.57 -19.64 -20.90
N PHE A 64 13.35 -20.24 -20.82
CA PHE A 64 12.06 -19.59 -21.05
C PHE A 64 11.83 -18.33 -20.24
N PHE A 65 12.42 -18.24 -19.05
CA PHE A 65 12.28 -17.06 -18.17
C PHE A 65 13.40 -16.04 -18.36
N MET A 66 14.63 -16.50 -18.66
CA MET A 66 15.81 -15.61 -18.72
C MET A 66 16.09 -15.07 -20.13
N GLN A 67 15.39 -15.56 -21.15
CA GLN A 67 15.52 -15.07 -22.53
C GLN A 67 15.18 -13.58 -22.67
N THR A 68 14.37 -13.02 -21.75
CA THR A 68 13.99 -11.61 -21.74
C THR A 68 15.02 -10.69 -21.07
N LEU A 69 16.08 -11.25 -20.46
CA LEU A 69 17.14 -10.48 -19.83
C LEU A 69 17.96 -9.76 -20.89
N ASN A 70 18.26 -8.48 -20.64
CA ASN A 70 19.19 -7.70 -21.47
C ASN A 70 20.63 -8.19 -21.30
N ASP A 71 21.53 -7.77 -22.20
CA ASP A 71 22.94 -8.22 -22.21
C ASP A 71 23.68 -7.87 -20.92
N GLN A 72 23.38 -6.72 -20.30
CA GLN A 72 23.98 -6.31 -19.04
C GLN A 72 23.63 -7.29 -17.91
N ALA A 73 22.40 -7.72 -17.84
CA ALA A 73 21.89 -8.66 -16.88
C ALA A 73 22.47 -10.07 -17.06
N ARG A 74 22.53 -10.53 -18.33
CA ARG A 74 23.16 -11.81 -18.66
C ARG A 74 24.63 -11.81 -18.28
N ASN A 75 25.35 -10.73 -18.62
CA ASN A 75 26.75 -10.58 -18.23
C ASN A 75 26.95 -10.57 -16.71
N GLU A 76 26.08 -9.91 -15.96
CA GLU A 76 26.15 -9.91 -14.49
C GLU A 76 25.92 -11.32 -13.89
N ILE A 77 25.04 -12.11 -14.49
CA ILE A 77 24.86 -13.53 -14.12
C ILE A 77 26.17 -14.29 -14.40
N ILE A 78 26.70 -14.19 -15.62
CA ILE A 78 27.88 -14.94 -16.08
C ILE A 78 29.08 -14.68 -15.18
N ILE A 79 29.43 -13.43 -14.90
CA ILE A 79 30.60 -13.08 -14.08
C ILE A 79 30.53 -13.57 -12.64
N ASN A 80 29.33 -13.87 -12.14
CA ASN A 80 29.10 -14.36 -10.78
C ASN A 80 28.93 -15.88 -10.68
N MET A 81 28.95 -16.61 -11.80
CA MET A 81 28.91 -18.09 -11.79
C MET A 81 30.28 -18.68 -11.38
N SER A 82 30.24 -19.79 -10.69
CA SER A 82 31.41 -20.57 -10.26
C SER A 82 31.34 -21.98 -10.85
N LEU A 83 32.47 -22.54 -11.27
CA LEU A 83 32.54 -23.89 -11.84
C LEU A 83 32.81 -24.92 -10.74
N TYR A 84 31.99 -25.95 -10.70
CA TYR A 84 32.09 -27.07 -9.76
C TYR A 84 32.16 -28.40 -10.51
N LYS A 85 32.81 -29.41 -9.90
CA LYS A 85 32.89 -30.77 -10.36
C LYS A 85 32.06 -31.68 -9.46
N ILE A 86 31.41 -32.68 -10.06
CA ILE A 86 30.70 -33.76 -9.37
C ILE A 86 31.06 -35.12 -9.93
N LYS A 87 31.27 -36.11 -9.09
CA LYS A 87 31.65 -37.45 -9.50
C LYS A 87 30.47 -38.25 -10.03
N ALA A 88 30.72 -39.16 -11.00
CA ALA A 88 29.71 -40.08 -11.50
C ALA A 88 29.02 -40.85 -10.38
N GLY A 89 27.72 -41.11 -10.53
CA GLY A 89 26.90 -41.84 -9.56
C GLY A 89 26.46 -41.02 -8.34
N THR A 90 26.93 -39.79 -8.16
CA THR A 90 26.62 -38.94 -7.04
C THR A 90 25.29 -38.21 -7.24
N THR A 91 24.45 -38.18 -6.19
CA THR A 91 23.22 -37.37 -6.17
C THR A 91 23.58 -35.95 -5.81
N LEU A 92 23.28 -34.99 -6.70
CA LEU A 92 23.52 -33.57 -6.50
C LEU A 92 22.55 -32.98 -5.48
N TYR A 93 21.27 -33.27 -5.65
CA TYR A 93 20.22 -32.93 -4.70
C TYR A 93 19.01 -33.87 -4.84
N ASN A 94 18.24 -34.01 -3.77
CA ASN A 94 17.03 -34.84 -3.73
C ASN A 94 15.77 -34.00 -3.94
N GLN A 95 14.72 -34.61 -4.47
CA GLN A 95 13.38 -34.04 -4.52
C GLN A 95 12.93 -33.63 -3.12
N GLY A 96 12.30 -32.45 -2.98
CA GLY A 96 11.86 -31.88 -1.70
C GLY A 96 12.95 -31.14 -0.93
N SER A 97 14.24 -31.22 -1.29
CA SER A 97 15.30 -30.47 -0.63
C SER A 97 15.28 -28.96 -1.00
N VAL A 98 15.91 -28.12 -0.18
CA VAL A 98 16.01 -26.67 -0.42
C VAL A 98 17.03 -26.39 -1.50
N GLY A 99 16.65 -25.70 -2.58
CA GLY A 99 17.55 -25.28 -3.64
C GLY A 99 18.38 -24.05 -3.26
N ASN A 100 19.72 -24.17 -3.37
CA ASN A 100 20.65 -23.08 -3.09
C ASN A 100 21.42 -22.62 -4.32
N PHE A 101 21.34 -23.35 -5.41
CA PHE A 101 22.03 -23.05 -6.65
C PHE A 101 21.14 -23.29 -7.86
N TRP A 102 21.39 -22.51 -8.93
CA TRP A 102 20.99 -22.76 -10.30
C TRP A 102 22.21 -23.22 -11.09
N TYR A 103 22.04 -24.21 -11.96
CA TYR A 103 23.13 -24.88 -12.65
C TYR A 103 23.00 -24.82 -14.17
N ILE A 104 24.14 -24.79 -14.85
CA ILE A 104 24.28 -25.01 -16.30
C ILE A 104 25.35 -26.12 -16.48
N VAL A 105 25.06 -27.12 -17.32
CA VAL A 105 26.00 -28.21 -17.56
C VAL A 105 27.11 -27.72 -18.50
N HIS A 106 28.35 -27.76 -18.01
CA HIS A 106 29.54 -27.48 -18.81
C HIS A 106 30.07 -28.75 -19.47
N GLU A 107 30.11 -29.88 -18.76
CA GLU A 107 30.61 -31.16 -19.21
C GLU A 107 29.88 -32.30 -18.51
N GLY A 108 29.65 -33.43 -19.22
CA GLY A 108 29.01 -34.62 -18.70
C GLY A 108 27.50 -34.67 -18.88
N THR A 109 26.85 -35.65 -18.28
CA THR A 109 25.40 -35.90 -18.35
C THR A 109 24.85 -36.22 -16.96
N LEU A 110 23.69 -35.65 -16.62
CA LEU A 110 22.96 -35.96 -15.40
C LEU A 110 21.56 -36.50 -15.72
N GLU A 111 20.98 -37.20 -14.78
CA GLU A 111 19.64 -37.79 -14.84
C GLU A 111 18.70 -37.02 -13.87
N PHE A 112 17.49 -36.67 -14.35
CA PHE A 112 16.46 -36.03 -13.58
C PHE A 112 15.31 -37.00 -13.29
N TYR A 113 15.03 -37.22 -12.01
CA TYR A 113 13.99 -38.11 -11.50
C TYR A 113 12.89 -37.33 -10.81
N VAL A 114 11.65 -37.73 -11.04
CA VAL A 114 10.47 -37.26 -10.30
C VAL A 114 9.76 -38.48 -9.74
N ASP A 115 9.53 -38.49 -8.43
CA ASP A 115 8.96 -39.63 -7.72
C ASP A 115 9.64 -40.96 -8.06
N ASP A 116 11.02 -40.96 -8.03
CA ASP A 116 11.90 -42.05 -8.36
C ASP A 116 11.81 -42.59 -9.80
N LYS A 117 11.11 -41.85 -10.69
CA LYS A 117 11.05 -42.22 -12.13
C LYS A 117 11.96 -41.29 -12.93
N LEU A 118 12.81 -41.89 -13.76
CA LEU A 118 13.61 -41.12 -14.72
C LEU A 118 12.70 -40.37 -15.66
N THR A 119 12.84 -39.03 -15.70
CA THR A 119 12.01 -38.16 -16.49
C THR A 119 12.74 -37.64 -17.72
N LYS A 120 14.02 -37.25 -17.57
CA LYS A 120 14.87 -36.78 -18.66
C LYS A 120 16.35 -36.86 -18.30
N ASN A 121 17.20 -36.87 -19.36
CA ASN A 121 18.61 -36.57 -19.21
C ASN A 121 18.85 -35.06 -19.34
N ILE A 122 19.87 -34.57 -18.66
CA ILE A 122 20.33 -33.19 -18.69
C ILE A 122 21.73 -33.20 -19.29
N GLU A 123 21.90 -32.52 -20.41
CA GLU A 123 23.09 -32.56 -21.24
C GLU A 123 23.85 -31.23 -21.25
N VAL A 124 25.03 -31.19 -21.89
CA VAL A 124 25.86 -29.99 -22.01
C VAL A 124 25.07 -28.83 -22.62
N GLY A 125 25.09 -27.67 -21.95
CA GLY A 125 24.33 -26.48 -22.33
C GLY A 125 22.93 -26.40 -21.73
N ASP A 126 22.42 -27.48 -21.13
CA ASP A 126 21.14 -27.41 -20.40
C ASP A 126 21.28 -26.70 -19.07
N SER A 127 20.23 -25.98 -18.67
CA SER A 127 20.11 -25.36 -17.34
C SER A 127 19.04 -26.05 -16.50
N PHE A 128 19.25 -26.12 -15.19
CA PHE A 128 18.32 -26.78 -14.29
C PHE A 128 18.41 -26.24 -12.83
N GLY A 129 17.37 -26.51 -12.05
CA GLY A 129 17.29 -26.12 -10.64
C GLY A 129 16.84 -24.70 -10.39
N GLU A 130 16.48 -23.95 -11.42
CA GLU A 130 15.98 -22.57 -11.35
C GLU A 130 14.60 -22.48 -10.69
N VAL A 131 13.73 -23.47 -10.89
CA VAL A 131 12.36 -23.45 -10.35
C VAL A 131 12.37 -23.29 -8.82
N ALA A 132 13.26 -23.99 -8.15
CA ALA A 132 13.43 -23.91 -6.70
C ALA A 132 13.93 -22.51 -6.27
N LEU A 133 14.81 -21.88 -7.04
CA LEU A 133 15.29 -20.54 -6.76
C LEU A 133 14.25 -19.48 -7.06
N MET A 134 13.62 -19.56 -8.23
CA MET A 134 12.66 -18.57 -8.70
C MET A 134 11.42 -18.49 -7.81
N ASN A 135 10.89 -19.64 -7.45
CA ASN A 135 9.64 -19.74 -6.71
C ASN A 135 9.84 -19.94 -5.21
N ASN A 136 11.11 -19.99 -4.74
CA ASN A 136 11.47 -20.30 -3.36
C ASN A 136 10.77 -21.56 -2.82
N VAL A 137 10.65 -22.57 -3.67
CA VAL A 137 10.00 -23.85 -3.39
C VAL A 137 11.08 -24.95 -3.26
N PRO A 138 10.78 -26.09 -2.64
CA PRO A 138 11.66 -27.27 -2.68
C PRO A 138 11.97 -27.73 -4.09
N ARG A 139 13.08 -28.45 -4.25
CA ARG A 139 13.46 -29.11 -5.50
C ARG A 139 12.32 -29.99 -6.01
N ASP A 140 11.94 -29.81 -7.26
CA ASP A 140 10.85 -30.52 -7.96
C ASP A 140 11.20 -31.97 -8.37
N GLY A 141 12.49 -32.33 -8.28
CA GLY A 141 12.97 -33.66 -8.58
C GLY A 141 14.34 -33.92 -7.99
N THR A 142 14.84 -35.14 -8.15
CA THR A 142 16.19 -35.60 -7.76
C THR A 142 17.09 -35.54 -8.98
N VAL A 143 18.29 -34.97 -8.84
CA VAL A 143 19.33 -34.94 -9.89
C VAL A 143 20.52 -35.78 -9.50
N LYS A 144 20.93 -36.70 -10.39
CA LYS A 144 22.04 -37.62 -10.20
C LYS A 144 23.02 -37.53 -11.38
N ALA A 145 24.31 -37.46 -11.09
CA ALA A 145 25.33 -37.46 -12.14
C ALA A 145 25.49 -38.86 -12.73
N LEU A 146 25.21 -39.02 -14.05
CA LEU A 146 25.42 -40.27 -14.77
C LEU A 146 26.92 -40.47 -15.06
N THR A 147 27.59 -39.42 -15.49
CA THR A 147 29.02 -39.34 -15.74
C THR A 147 29.68 -38.40 -14.76
N GLU A 148 31.01 -38.30 -14.77
CA GLU A 148 31.67 -37.19 -14.09
C GLU A 148 31.27 -35.90 -14.83
N CYS A 149 30.75 -34.87 -14.05
CA CYS A 149 30.24 -33.64 -14.65
C CYS A 149 30.94 -32.40 -14.10
N GLN A 150 30.99 -31.38 -14.96
CA GLN A 150 31.35 -30.04 -14.57
C GLN A 150 30.11 -29.11 -14.73
N LEU A 151 29.83 -28.33 -13.71
CA LEU A 151 28.61 -27.53 -13.63
C LEU A 151 28.95 -26.07 -13.31
N TRP A 152 28.53 -25.14 -14.14
CA TRP A 152 28.48 -23.75 -13.77
C TRP A 152 27.30 -23.54 -12.81
N ALA A 153 27.54 -22.93 -11.65
CA ALA A 153 26.54 -22.75 -10.61
C ALA A 153 26.45 -21.30 -10.14
N LEU A 154 25.21 -20.77 -10.05
CA LEU A 154 24.92 -19.46 -9.48
C LEU A 154 24.25 -19.60 -8.12
N LYS A 155 24.80 -18.97 -7.08
CA LYS A 155 24.24 -19.01 -5.73
C LYS A 155 22.90 -18.24 -5.66
N LYS A 156 21.97 -18.77 -4.87
CA LYS A 156 20.64 -18.20 -4.63
C LYS A 156 20.68 -16.71 -4.22
N GLU A 157 21.55 -16.34 -3.31
CA GLU A 157 21.69 -14.95 -2.84
C GLU A 157 22.14 -13.99 -3.95
N VAL A 158 22.99 -14.46 -4.86
CA VAL A 158 23.46 -13.68 -6.00
C VAL A 158 22.37 -13.56 -7.04
N PHE A 159 21.66 -14.66 -7.35
CA PHE A 159 20.51 -14.66 -8.25
C PHE A 159 19.47 -13.64 -7.81
N TYR A 160 19.08 -13.62 -6.53
CA TYR A 160 18.10 -12.67 -6.03
C TYR A 160 18.57 -11.22 -6.10
N LYS A 161 19.86 -10.94 -5.82
CA LYS A 161 20.41 -9.58 -5.95
C LYS A 161 20.36 -9.09 -7.39
N ILE A 162 20.71 -9.95 -8.36
CA ILE A 162 20.66 -9.61 -9.79
C ILE A 162 19.21 -9.40 -10.21
N ARG A 163 18.31 -10.31 -9.84
CA ARG A 163 16.88 -10.19 -10.11
C ARG A 163 16.30 -8.88 -9.57
N ASP A 164 16.56 -8.56 -8.29
CA ASP A 164 16.02 -7.36 -7.65
C ASP A 164 16.58 -6.07 -8.26
N PHE A 165 17.86 -6.10 -8.63
CA PHE A 165 18.50 -4.99 -9.34
C PHE A 165 17.86 -4.77 -10.73
N LEU A 166 17.57 -5.83 -11.47
CA LEU A 166 16.95 -5.76 -12.79
C LEU A 166 15.52 -5.27 -12.74
N PHE A 167 14.74 -5.76 -11.77
CA PHE A 167 13.38 -5.25 -11.57
C PHE A 167 13.39 -3.76 -11.24
N ALA A 168 14.28 -3.33 -10.35
CA ALA A 168 14.43 -1.92 -10.01
C ALA A 168 14.87 -1.08 -11.21
N LEU A 169 15.74 -1.60 -12.08
CA LEU A 169 16.22 -0.90 -13.27
C LEU A 169 15.08 -0.75 -14.31
N ASN A 170 14.39 -1.83 -14.64
CA ASN A 170 13.27 -1.81 -15.59
C ASN A 170 12.15 -0.91 -15.10
N PHE A 171 11.80 -0.99 -13.83
CA PHE A 171 10.82 -0.09 -13.23
C PHE A 171 11.24 1.37 -13.33
N LYS A 172 12.49 1.68 -12.97
CA LYS A 172 13.02 3.03 -13.05
C LYS A 172 12.99 3.57 -14.48
N GLU A 173 13.45 2.77 -15.45
CA GLU A 173 13.40 3.13 -16.87
C GLU A 173 11.96 3.34 -17.38
N ASN A 174 11.04 2.45 -17.02
CA ASN A 174 9.63 2.57 -17.37
C ASN A 174 8.99 3.82 -16.73
N MET A 175 9.29 4.10 -15.45
CA MET A 175 8.82 5.30 -14.77
C MET A 175 9.39 6.59 -15.39
N GLU A 176 10.70 6.63 -15.68
CA GLU A 176 11.30 7.78 -16.36
C GLU A 176 10.67 7.98 -17.74
N PHE A 177 10.45 6.90 -18.49
CA PHE A 177 9.76 6.95 -19.78
C PHE A 177 8.33 7.46 -19.65
N LEU A 178 7.51 6.90 -18.72
CA LEU A 178 6.12 7.33 -18.51
C LEU A 178 6.01 8.79 -18.06
N LYS A 179 7.03 9.35 -17.43
CA LYS A 179 7.09 10.78 -17.09
C LYS A 179 7.39 11.67 -18.28
N THR A 180 8.01 11.14 -19.33
CA THR A 180 8.34 11.91 -20.55
C THR A 180 7.18 11.99 -21.54
N ILE A 181 6.15 11.17 -21.37
CA ILE A 181 5.00 11.12 -22.28
C ILE A 181 3.80 11.82 -21.65
N ASP A 182 3.03 12.54 -22.45
CA ASP A 182 1.80 13.24 -22.02
C ASP A 182 0.64 12.24 -21.93
N LEU A 183 0.83 11.17 -21.11
CA LEU A 183 -0.24 10.28 -20.74
C LEU A 183 -0.95 10.82 -19.50
N PRO A 184 -2.25 10.84 -19.54
CA PRO A 184 -3.10 11.37 -18.49
C PRO A 184 -3.23 10.43 -17.28
N LEU A 185 -2.11 10.13 -16.65
CA LEU A 185 -2.05 9.19 -15.56
C LEU A 185 -1.54 9.90 -14.30
N ASP A 186 -2.17 9.63 -13.18
CA ASP A 186 -1.61 10.02 -11.89
C ASP A 186 -0.36 9.18 -11.58
N GLU A 187 0.37 9.55 -10.54
CA GLU A 187 1.63 8.86 -10.17
C GLU A 187 1.38 7.41 -9.74
N GLU A 188 0.21 7.11 -9.17
CA GLU A 188 -0.17 5.75 -8.80
C GLU A 188 -0.35 4.88 -10.05
N MET A 189 -1.09 5.37 -11.04
CA MET A 189 -1.31 4.67 -12.29
C MET A 189 -0.01 4.52 -13.10
N LYS A 190 0.86 5.54 -13.14
CA LYS A 190 2.19 5.43 -13.75
C LYS A 190 3.01 4.35 -13.07
N THR A 191 2.96 4.26 -11.75
CA THR A 191 3.64 3.22 -10.97
C THR A 191 3.10 1.83 -11.31
N LEU A 192 1.78 1.66 -11.34
CA LEU A 192 1.14 0.40 -11.74
C LEU A 192 1.50 0.01 -13.18
N MET A 193 1.46 0.95 -14.10
CA MET A 193 1.83 0.72 -15.50
C MET A 193 3.32 0.38 -15.63
N ALA A 194 4.22 1.12 -14.98
CA ALA A 194 5.65 0.88 -15.03
C ALA A 194 6.03 -0.55 -14.62
N ASN A 195 5.29 -1.11 -13.66
CA ASN A 195 5.45 -2.49 -13.21
C ASN A 195 4.91 -3.55 -14.19
N ASN A 196 4.00 -3.17 -15.09
CA ASN A 196 3.29 -4.09 -15.98
C ASN A 196 3.55 -3.84 -17.47
N LEU A 197 4.35 -2.82 -17.82
CA LEU A 197 4.77 -2.56 -19.18
C LEU A 197 5.74 -3.64 -19.65
N ILE A 198 5.39 -4.30 -20.77
CA ILE A 198 6.23 -5.29 -21.44
C ILE A 198 6.89 -4.60 -22.63
N GLN A 199 8.21 -4.62 -22.68
CA GLN A 199 8.96 -4.08 -23.80
C GLN A 199 9.05 -5.12 -24.93
N ASN A 200 8.65 -4.74 -26.14
CA ASN A 200 8.73 -5.54 -27.35
C ASN A 200 9.62 -4.82 -28.37
N ILE A 201 10.50 -5.55 -29.01
CA ILE A 201 11.42 -5.03 -30.02
C ILE A 201 10.92 -5.50 -31.38
N TYR A 202 10.81 -4.58 -32.33
CA TYR A 202 10.42 -4.84 -33.71
C TYR A 202 11.47 -4.27 -34.67
N LYS A 203 11.78 -5.01 -35.75
CA LYS A 203 12.65 -4.54 -36.81
C LYS A 203 11.86 -3.68 -37.80
N ALA A 204 12.58 -2.85 -38.55
CA ALA A 204 11.98 -2.10 -39.67
C ALA A 204 11.20 -3.05 -40.60
N ASP A 205 10.04 -2.58 -41.07
CA ASP A 205 9.08 -3.29 -41.94
C ASP A 205 8.35 -4.49 -41.28
N GLU A 206 8.57 -4.75 -39.98
CA GLU A 206 7.85 -5.78 -39.23
C GLU A 206 6.44 -5.34 -38.91
N VAL A 207 5.44 -6.23 -39.09
CA VAL A 207 4.03 -5.97 -38.81
C VAL A 207 3.78 -6.18 -37.31
N ILE A 208 3.33 -5.12 -36.64
CA ILE A 208 3.06 -5.12 -35.20
C ILE A 208 1.63 -5.64 -34.93
N CYS A 209 0.64 -5.21 -35.73
CA CYS A 209 -0.72 -5.73 -35.69
C CYS A 209 -1.41 -5.51 -37.02
N LYS A 210 -2.39 -6.37 -37.34
CA LYS A 210 -3.15 -6.34 -38.60
C LYS A 210 -4.59 -5.88 -38.39
N GLU A 211 -5.16 -5.19 -39.38
CA GLU A 211 -6.58 -4.85 -39.43
C GLU A 211 -7.44 -6.09 -39.23
N GLY A 212 -8.48 -6.03 -38.41
CA GLY A 212 -9.37 -7.15 -38.11
C GLY A 212 -8.92 -8.11 -37.02
N GLU A 213 -7.67 -8.06 -36.56
CA GLU A 213 -7.20 -8.89 -35.42
C GLU A 213 -7.84 -8.43 -34.10
N PRO A 214 -8.05 -9.34 -33.13
CA PRO A 214 -8.49 -8.97 -31.78
C PRO A 214 -7.46 -8.08 -31.11
N GLY A 215 -7.90 -6.95 -30.53
CA GLY A 215 -7.03 -6.03 -29.80
C GLY A 215 -6.90 -6.41 -28.32
N SER A 216 -5.85 -7.14 -27.95
CA SER A 216 -5.61 -7.60 -26.58
C SER A 216 -4.74 -6.66 -25.74
N CYS A 217 -4.07 -5.68 -26.36
CA CYS A 217 -3.19 -4.73 -25.69
C CYS A 217 -3.13 -3.39 -26.42
N MET A 218 -2.72 -2.34 -25.70
CA MET A 218 -2.28 -1.08 -26.29
C MET A 218 -0.75 -1.01 -26.27
N TYR A 219 -0.21 -0.20 -27.15
CA TYR A 219 1.23 0.04 -27.29
C TYR A 219 1.58 1.51 -27.10
N ILE A 220 2.73 1.75 -26.50
CA ILE A 220 3.34 3.09 -26.36
C ILE A 220 4.72 3.02 -27.00
N ILE A 221 5.06 3.96 -27.88
CA ILE A 221 6.32 3.97 -28.59
C ILE A 221 7.43 4.53 -27.70
N LYS A 222 8.33 3.66 -27.23
CA LYS A 222 9.49 4.07 -26.42
C LYS A 222 10.63 4.56 -27.30
N LYS A 223 10.82 3.95 -28.48
CA LYS A 223 11.84 4.31 -29.48
C LYS A 223 11.36 3.89 -30.88
N GLY A 224 11.75 4.67 -31.90
CA GLY A 224 11.43 4.40 -33.30
C GLY A 224 10.14 5.08 -33.78
N GLU A 225 9.72 4.73 -34.99
CA GLU A 225 8.52 5.23 -35.67
C GLU A 225 7.71 4.08 -36.24
N VAL A 226 6.36 4.21 -36.21
CA VAL A 226 5.47 3.21 -36.80
C VAL A 226 4.50 3.88 -37.78
N ASN A 227 4.17 3.18 -38.86
CA ASN A 227 3.18 3.59 -39.84
C ASN A 227 1.83 2.90 -39.58
N CYS A 228 0.77 3.66 -39.44
CA CYS A 228 -0.61 3.17 -39.47
C CYS A 228 -1.08 3.13 -40.91
N VAL A 229 -1.44 1.94 -41.42
CA VAL A 229 -1.75 1.70 -42.82
C VAL A 229 -3.19 1.21 -42.96
N LYS A 230 -3.92 1.71 -43.97
CA LYS A 230 -5.25 1.21 -44.38
C LYS A 230 -5.34 1.15 -45.88
N ASN A 231 -5.81 0.01 -46.43
CA ASN A 231 -5.91 -0.21 -47.88
C ASN A 231 -4.59 0.12 -48.61
N ASN A 232 -3.45 -0.32 -48.06
CA ASN A 232 -2.10 -0.08 -48.54
C ASN A 232 -1.67 1.40 -48.63
N LYS A 233 -2.38 2.30 -47.95
CA LYS A 233 -2.01 3.73 -47.80
C LYS A 233 -1.65 4.07 -46.39
N ILE A 234 -0.51 4.75 -46.19
CA ILE A 234 -0.12 5.29 -44.90
C ILE A 234 -1.08 6.41 -44.53
N ILE A 235 -1.85 6.22 -43.45
CA ILE A 235 -2.81 7.21 -42.92
C ILE A 235 -2.09 8.20 -42.00
N ARG A 236 -1.19 7.70 -41.13
CA ARG A 236 -0.37 8.50 -40.24
C ARG A 236 0.88 7.73 -39.80
N THR A 237 1.91 8.49 -39.45
CA THR A 237 3.10 7.95 -38.79
C THR A 237 3.06 8.40 -37.32
N LEU A 238 3.34 7.47 -36.41
CA LEU A 238 3.43 7.70 -34.98
C LEU A 238 4.90 7.64 -34.55
N VAL A 239 5.25 8.47 -33.57
CA VAL A 239 6.64 8.64 -33.10
C VAL A 239 6.77 8.37 -31.62
N LYS A 240 7.98 8.45 -31.09
CA LYS A 240 8.27 8.27 -29.65
C LYS A 240 7.30 9.10 -28.79
N GLY A 241 6.66 8.44 -27.82
CA GLY A 241 5.68 9.00 -26.88
C GLY A 241 4.23 8.81 -27.32
N ASP A 242 4.00 8.57 -28.62
CA ASP A 242 2.66 8.27 -29.11
C ASP A 242 2.20 6.88 -28.67
N ASN A 243 0.88 6.70 -28.63
CA ASN A 243 0.27 5.41 -28.32
C ASN A 243 -0.76 4.99 -29.36
N PHE A 244 -0.97 3.70 -29.49
CA PHE A 244 -1.97 3.13 -30.41
C PHE A 244 -2.60 1.83 -29.83
N GLY A 245 -3.74 1.47 -30.38
CA GLY A 245 -4.48 0.27 -29.99
C GLY A 245 -5.49 0.48 -28.85
N GLN A 246 -5.62 1.70 -28.33
CA GLN A 246 -6.58 2.07 -27.28
C GLN A 246 -8.04 1.89 -27.66
N LYS A 247 -8.43 2.10 -28.94
CA LYS A 247 -9.81 1.87 -29.41
C LYS A 247 -10.27 0.43 -29.23
N ALA A 248 -9.39 -0.53 -29.55
CA ALA A 248 -9.68 -1.93 -29.32
C ALA A 248 -9.83 -2.26 -27.81
N LEU A 249 -9.16 -1.50 -26.96
CA LEU A 249 -9.21 -1.62 -25.52
C LEU A 249 -10.53 -1.09 -24.96
N LEU A 250 -10.95 0.12 -25.40
CA LEU A 250 -12.15 0.79 -24.89
C LEU A 250 -13.45 0.22 -25.46
N GLU A 251 -13.47 -0.19 -26.71
CA GLU A 251 -14.68 -0.60 -27.41
C GLU A 251 -14.83 -2.11 -27.56
N GLY A 252 -13.80 -2.89 -27.13
CA GLY A 252 -13.76 -4.36 -27.32
C GLY A 252 -13.68 -4.76 -28.77
N ASN A 253 -13.28 -3.84 -29.66
CA ASN A 253 -13.29 -3.99 -31.10
C ASN A 253 -12.01 -4.60 -31.64
N ARG A 254 -12.09 -5.08 -32.90
CA ARG A 254 -10.91 -5.53 -33.64
C ARG A 254 -10.03 -4.34 -34.04
N ARG A 255 -8.75 -4.61 -34.36
CA ARG A 255 -7.83 -3.59 -34.90
C ARG A 255 -8.42 -2.94 -36.15
N THR A 256 -8.36 -1.62 -36.21
CA THR A 256 -8.96 -0.82 -37.29
C THR A 256 -7.97 -0.50 -38.41
N LEU A 257 -6.69 -0.74 -38.20
CA LEU A 257 -5.58 -0.44 -39.10
C LEU A 257 -4.47 -1.49 -38.96
N ASP A 258 -3.71 -1.69 -40.04
CA ASP A 258 -2.39 -2.31 -39.91
C ASP A 258 -1.43 -1.32 -39.26
N VAL A 259 -0.54 -1.81 -38.39
CA VAL A 259 0.56 -1.03 -37.84
C VAL A 259 1.87 -1.73 -38.12
N ILE A 260 2.76 -1.02 -38.83
CA ILE A 260 4.04 -1.55 -39.33
C ILE A 260 5.17 -0.69 -38.79
N ALA A 261 6.23 -1.31 -38.32
CA ALA A 261 7.43 -0.61 -37.86
C ALA A 261 8.09 0.08 -39.07
N LYS A 262 8.22 1.41 -39.02
CA LYS A 262 8.92 2.19 -40.06
C LYS A 262 10.44 2.15 -39.85
N THR A 263 10.89 2.05 -38.62
CA THR A 263 12.29 1.92 -38.20
C THR A 263 12.38 0.81 -37.17
N ASP A 264 13.57 0.43 -36.74
CA ASP A 264 13.74 -0.41 -35.56
C ASP A 264 13.05 0.24 -34.36
N CYS A 265 12.09 -0.45 -33.74
CA CYS A 265 11.22 0.08 -32.70
C CYS A 265 11.37 -0.66 -31.38
N ILE A 266 11.23 0.08 -30.26
CA ILE A 266 10.97 -0.46 -28.94
C ILE A 266 9.58 0.04 -28.52
N LEU A 267 8.64 -0.88 -28.37
CA LEU A 267 7.27 -0.61 -27.95
C LEU A 267 7.02 -1.16 -26.56
N CYS A 268 6.36 -0.38 -25.72
CA CYS A 268 5.87 -0.82 -24.42
C CYS A 268 4.40 -1.22 -24.57
N SER A 269 4.07 -2.50 -24.35
CA SER A 269 2.69 -2.99 -24.38
C SER A 269 2.10 -3.17 -22.99
N ILE A 270 0.79 -2.94 -22.88
CA ILE A 270 -0.01 -3.22 -21.70
C ILE A 270 -1.33 -3.87 -22.10
N SER A 271 -1.74 -4.93 -21.39
CA SER A 271 -2.88 -5.75 -21.78
C SER A 271 -4.22 -5.13 -21.35
N VAL A 272 -5.30 -5.45 -22.12
CA VAL A 272 -6.69 -5.16 -21.73
C VAL A 272 -7.02 -5.82 -20.38
N GLU A 273 -6.51 -7.02 -20.15
CA GLU A 273 -6.73 -7.77 -18.92
C GLU A 273 -6.14 -7.06 -17.69
N PHE A 274 -5.01 -6.37 -17.85
CA PHE A 274 -4.46 -5.51 -16.80
C PHE A 274 -5.49 -4.45 -16.37
N PHE A 275 -6.11 -3.74 -17.33
CA PHE A 275 -7.10 -2.71 -17.03
C PHE A 275 -8.37 -3.29 -16.40
N LYS A 276 -8.87 -4.42 -16.91
CA LYS A 276 -10.00 -5.14 -16.31
C LYS A 276 -9.72 -5.60 -14.88
N ASN A 277 -8.53 -6.10 -14.62
CA ASN A 277 -8.13 -6.56 -13.30
C ASN A 277 -7.94 -5.41 -12.30
N GLN A 278 -7.53 -4.22 -12.77
CA GLN A 278 -7.33 -3.05 -11.92
C GLN A 278 -8.64 -2.29 -11.65
N PHE A 279 -9.54 -2.23 -12.63
CA PHE A 279 -10.73 -1.36 -12.59
C PHE A 279 -12.06 -2.13 -12.69
N GLY A 280 -12.04 -3.46 -12.86
CA GLY A 280 -13.23 -4.27 -13.10
C GLY A 280 -13.71 -4.23 -14.55
N GLU A 281 -14.89 -4.82 -14.82
CA GLU A 281 -15.48 -4.84 -16.17
C GLU A 281 -15.87 -3.43 -16.65
N ASP A 282 -16.18 -2.53 -15.73
CA ASP A 282 -16.56 -1.13 -16.01
C ASP A 282 -15.33 -0.20 -16.14
N PHE A 283 -14.14 -0.75 -16.42
CA PHE A 283 -12.89 0.00 -16.52
C PHE A 283 -12.93 1.16 -17.54
N LYS A 284 -13.83 1.11 -18.52
CA LYS A 284 -14.02 2.17 -19.51
C LYS A 284 -14.46 3.48 -18.86
N ASP A 285 -15.46 3.43 -18.01
CA ASP A 285 -15.97 4.62 -17.32
C ASP A 285 -14.89 5.18 -16.37
N GLN A 286 -14.15 4.33 -15.70
CA GLN A 286 -13.02 4.74 -14.86
C GLN A 286 -11.90 5.43 -15.66
N LEU A 287 -11.61 4.96 -16.87
CA LEU A 287 -10.67 5.62 -17.78
C LEU A 287 -11.19 6.99 -18.22
N TYR A 288 -12.47 7.09 -18.61
CA TYR A 288 -13.08 8.36 -18.97
C TYR A 288 -13.10 9.33 -17.78
N PHE A 289 -13.40 8.87 -16.58
CA PHE A 289 -13.34 9.69 -15.37
C PHE A 289 -11.89 10.16 -15.06
N SER A 290 -10.91 9.32 -15.32
CA SER A 290 -9.49 9.74 -15.24
C SER A 290 -9.19 10.87 -16.24
N PHE A 291 -9.69 10.77 -17.48
CA PHE A 291 -9.51 11.80 -18.50
C PHE A 291 -10.22 13.12 -18.13
N LEU A 292 -11.41 13.07 -17.55
CA LEU A 292 -12.09 14.24 -16.99
C LEU A 292 -11.25 14.89 -15.88
N GLY A 293 -10.71 14.09 -14.96
CA GLY A 293 -9.86 14.58 -13.87
C GLY A 293 -8.65 15.36 -14.37
N ILE A 294 -8.06 14.94 -15.50
CA ILE A 294 -6.92 15.63 -16.12
C ILE A 294 -7.34 16.92 -16.78
N ALA A 295 -8.40 16.86 -17.59
CA ALA A 295 -8.92 18.05 -18.22
C ALA A 295 -9.21 19.13 -17.17
N PHE A 296 -9.83 18.75 -16.05
CA PHE A 296 -10.10 19.68 -14.97
C PHE A 296 -8.85 20.18 -14.25
N LYS A 297 -7.81 19.37 -14.11
CA LYS A 297 -6.51 19.82 -13.55
C LYS A 297 -5.78 20.79 -14.47
N LYS A 298 -5.94 20.64 -15.81
CA LYS A 298 -5.38 21.57 -16.81
C LYS A 298 -6.21 22.85 -16.94
N SER A 299 -7.50 22.82 -16.61
CA SER A 299 -8.41 23.95 -16.72
C SER A 299 -8.09 25.04 -15.71
N SER A 300 -8.04 26.29 -16.15
CA SER A 300 -7.86 27.47 -15.29
C SER A 300 -9.03 27.67 -14.32
N SER A 301 -10.21 27.20 -14.69
CA SER A 301 -11.43 27.33 -13.91
C SER A 301 -11.59 26.27 -12.85
N PHE A 302 -11.07 25.04 -13.05
CA PHE A 302 -11.32 23.89 -12.17
C PHE A 302 -10.08 23.41 -11.39
N ASN A 303 -8.86 23.80 -11.77
CA ASN A 303 -7.59 23.28 -11.21
C ASN A 303 -7.44 23.45 -9.68
N SER A 304 -8.11 24.41 -9.09
CA SER A 304 -8.05 24.72 -7.66
C SER A 304 -9.18 24.05 -6.84
N ILE A 305 -10.05 23.28 -7.49
CA ILE A 305 -11.14 22.57 -6.82
C ILE A 305 -10.61 21.22 -6.29
N ASN A 306 -11.02 20.89 -5.08
CA ASN A 306 -10.67 19.62 -4.45
C ASN A 306 -11.13 18.43 -5.31
N THR A 307 -10.28 17.42 -5.45
CA THR A 307 -10.53 16.25 -6.30
C THR A 307 -11.82 15.52 -5.93
N ASN A 308 -12.13 15.37 -4.64
CA ASN A 308 -13.36 14.71 -4.18
C ASN A 308 -14.63 15.47 -4.60
N MET A 309 -14.57 16.81 -4.63
CA MET A 309 -15.67 17.62 -5.15
C MET A 309 -15.82 17.46 -6.65
N LEU A 310 -14.73 17.38 -7.41
CA LEU A 310 -14.76 17.17 -8.85
C LEU A 310 -15.29 15.78 -9.21
N VAL A 311 -14.88 14.74 -8.51
CA VAL A 311 -15.35 13.36 -8.74
C VAL A 311 -16.86 13.25 -8.60
N LYS A 312 -17.50 13.98 -7.68
CA LYS A 312 -18.97 14.05 -7.56
C LYS A 312 -19.65 14.58 -8.82
N THR A 313 -18.93 15.27 -9.72
CA THR A 313 -19.47 15.76 -10.99
C THR A 313 -19.37 14.75 -12.13
N PHE A 314 -18.52 13.74 -12.04
CA PHE A 314 -18.18 12.87 -13.16
C PHE A 314 -19.35 12.01 -13.64
N SER A 315 -20.21 11.58 -12.73
CA SER A 315 -21.42 10.81 -13.03
C SER A 315 -22.47 11.56 -13.87
N TYR A 316 -22.34 12.90 -13.98
CA TYR A 316 -23.24 13.73 -14.80
C TYR A 316 -22.76 13.88 -16.25
N PHE A 317 -21.56 13.39 -16.56
CA PHE A 317 -21.02 13.46 -17.93
C PHE A 317 -21.51 12.30 -18.78
N SER A 318 -21.99 12.63 -19.99
CA SER A 318 -22.28 11.66 -21.05
C SER A 318 -21.17 11.70 -22.09
N PHE A 319 -20.76 10.51 -22.57
CA PHE A 319 -19.66 10.36 -23.53
C PHE A 319 -20.19 10.14 -24.94
N LYS A 320 -19.62 10.88 -25.93
CA LYS A 320 -20.01 10.81 -27.34
C LYS A 320 -18.77 10.76 -28.21
N SER A 321 -18.78 9.91 -29.24
CA SER A 321 -17.72 9.81 -30.25
C SER A 321 -18.22 10.24 -31.60
N PHE A 322 -17.41 11.00 -32.33
CA PHE A 322 -17.68 11.57 -33.65
C PHE A 322 -16.57 11.16 -34.61
N LYS A 323 -16.95 10.90 -35.88
CA LYS A 323 -15.98 10.63 -36.94
C LYS A 323 -15.41 11.95 -37.45
N LYS A 324 -14.25 11.85 -38.12
CA LYS A 324 -13.70 13.01 -38.83
C LYS A 324 -14.74 13.68 -39.70
N ASP A 325 -14.79 15.03 -39.66
CA ASP A 325 -15.72 15.87 -40.39
C ASP A 325 -17.20 15.76 -39.99
N GLU A 326 -17.51 14.99 -38.93
CA GLU A 326 -18.86 14.94 -38.37
C GLU A 326 -19.10 16.16 -37.49
N VAL A 327 -20.33 16.72 -37.58
CA VAL A 327 -20.73 17.93 -36.83
C VAL A 327 -20.96 17.55 -35.37
N ILE A 328 -20.21 18.19 -34.47
CA ILE A 328 -20.35 18.05 -33.01
C ILE A 328 -21.40 19.03 -32.51
N TYR A 329 -21.31 20.28 -32.98
CA TYR A 329 -22.26 21.35 -32.66
C TYR A 329 -22.65 22.11 -33.92
N GLU A 330 -23.95 22.22 -34.21
CA GLU A 330 -24.48 23.00 -35.33
C GLU A 330 -24.59 24.48 -34.96
N SER A 331 -24.40 25.36 -35.97
CA SER A 331 -24.61 26.79 -35.85
C SER A 331 -26.02 27.11 -35.41
N GLY A 332 -26.19 28.03 -34.46
CA GLY A 332 -27.49 28.43 -33.96
C GLY A 332 -28.14 27.44 -32.97
N THR A 333 -27.56 26.28 -32.76
CA THR A 333 -28.06 25.35 -31.76
C THR A 333 -27.87 25.85 -30.34
N ASP A 334 -28.83 25.52 -29.50
CA ASP A 334 -28.90 25.92 -28.13
C ASP A 334 -28.01 25.04 -27.24
N SER A 335 -26.69 25.26 -27.30
CA SER A 335 -25.72 24.60 -26.40
C SER A 335 -25.60 25.31 -25.03
N ARG A 336 -26.58 26.13 -24.70
CA ARG A 336 -26.61 27.18 -23.68
C ARG A 336 -26.15 26.84 -22.30
N LYS A 337 -26.11 25.54 -21.90
CA LYS A 337 -25.82 25.16 -20.53
C LYS A 337 -25.02 23.87 -20.44
N LYS A 338 -24.15 23.57 -21.39
CA LYS A 338 -23.34 22.37 -21.39
C LYS A 338 -21.87 22.69 -21.31
N LEU A 339 -21.19 22.06 -20.35
CA LEU A 339 -19.75 22.00 -20.31
C LEU A 339 -19.29 20.84 -21.20
N CYS A 340 -18.33 21.10 -22.07
CA CYS A 340 -17.77 20.10 -22.97
C CYS A 340 -16.29 19.88 -22.63
N VAL A 341 -15.88 18.63 -22.49
CA VAL A 341 -14.49 18.22 -22.28
C VAL A 341 -14.06 17.35 -23.45
N ILE A 342 -12.96 17.71 -24.09
CA ILE A 342 -12.42 16.94 -25.22
C ILE A 342 -11.51 15.85 -24.65
N LEU A 343 -11.88 14.59 -24.82
CA LEU A 343 -11.14 13.44 -24.34
C LEU A 343 -10.17 12.90 -25.39
N GLU A 344 -10.55 12.97 -26.69
CA GLU A 344 -9.72 12.55 -27.82
C GLU A 344 -10.03 13.43 -29.03
N GLY A 345 -9.02 13.68 -29.89
CA GLY A 345 -9.17 14.49 -31.09
C GLY A 345 -9.18 15.99 -30.82
N ASN A 346 -9.65 16.76 -31.79
CA ASN A 346 -9.79 18.21 -31.69
C ASN A 346 -11.18 18.61 -32.22
N ILE A 347 -11.62 19.78 -31.79
CA ILE A 347 -12.84 20.43 -32.33
C ILE A 347 -12.40 21.61 -33.16
N VAL A 348 -12.89 21.71 -34.42
CA VAL A 348 -12.46 22.69 -35.41
C VAL A 348 -13.67 23.45 -35.95
N ASP A 349 -13.56 24.78 -36.01
CA ASP A 349 -14.47 25.65 -36.80
C ASP A 349 -13.92 25.68 -38.24
N LYS A 350 -14.57 24.95 -39.17
CA LYS A 350 -14.12 24.90 -40.56
C LYS A 350 -14.35 26.23 -41.32
N LYS A 351 -15.29 27.05 -40.90
CA LYS A 351 -15.62 28.31 -41.62
C LYS A 351 -14.48 29.30 -41.48
N ILE A 352 -13.82 29.33 -40.33
CA ILE A 352 -12.67 30.22 -40.03
C ILE A 352 -11.33 29.46 -39.97
N ASN A 353 -11.36 28.17 -40.25
CA ASN A 353 -10.19 27.27 -40.18
C ASN A 353 -9.40 27.39 -38.87
N LYS A 354 -10.11 27.35 -37.75
CA LYS A 354 -9.58 27.54 -36.40
C LYS A 354 -9.87 26.33 -35.53
N ILE A 355 -8.85 25.86 -34.82
CA ILE A 355 -9.04 24.87 -33.75
C ILE A 355 -9.66 25.57 -32.56
N GLU A 356 -10.89 25.21 -32.19
CA GLU A 356 -11.61 25.75 -31.03
C GLU A 356 -11.29 25.00 -29.76
N GLY A 357 -10.82 23.73 -29.82
CA GLY A 357 -10.37 23.00 -28.66
C GLY A 357 -9.57 21.75 -29.02
N LYS A 358 -8.66 21.41 -28.15
CA LYS A 358 -7.74 20.25 -28.24
C LYS A 358 -8.01 19.25 -27.15
N ARG A 359 -7.38 18.08 -27.29
CA ARG A 359 -7.45 17.01 -26.28
C ARG A 359 -7.16 17.52 -24.88
N TYR A 360 -8.04 17.16 -23.92
CA TYR A 360 -8.02 17.56 -22.50
C TYR A 360 -8.28 19.05 -22.24
N GLU A 361 -8.84 19.77 -23.18
CA GLU A 361 -9.37 21.11 -22.93
C GLU A 361 -10.85 21.06 -22.54
N VAL A 362 -11.23 21.99 -21.67
CA VAL A 362 -12.59 22.19 -21.20
C VAL A 362 -13.16 23.38 -21.96
N LEU A 363 -14.08 23.13 -22.88
CA LEU A 363 -14.75 24.18 -23.62
C LEU A 363 -15.88 24.79 -22.81
N PHE A 364 -16.11 26.10 -23.02
CA PHE A 364 -17.18 26.86 -22.40
C PHE A 364 -17.01 27.04 -20.87
N GLU A 365 -15.82 26.85 -20.35
CA GLU A 365 -15.55 27.01 -18.90
C GLU A 365 -15.73 28.47 -18.42
N ASP A 366 -15.44 29.47 -19.26
CA ASP A 366 -15.64 30.87 -18.99
C ASP A 366 -17.15 31.19 -18.86
N LYS A 367 -17.98 30.59 -19.72
CA LYS A 367 -19.44 30.72 -19.68
C LYS A 367 -20.03 30.02 -18.46
N PHE A 368 -19.53 28.85 -18.14
CA PHE A 368 -19.88 28.15 -16.89
C PHE A 368 -19.55 29.01 -15.66
N ALA A 369 -18.34 29.60 -15.61
CA ALA A 369 -17.87 30.41 -14.50
C ALA A 369 -18.69 31.72 -14.35
N SER A 370 -18.99 32.40 -15.46
CA SER A 370 -19.76 33.65 -15.47
C SER A 370 -21.29 33.44 -15.36
N GLY A 371 -21.77 32.23 -15.59
CA GLY A 371 -23.20 31.93 -15.64
C GLY A 371 -23.90 32.44 -16.91
N GLN A 372 -23.14 32.82 -17.92
CA GLN A 372 -23.67 33.33 -19.18
C GLN A 372 -24.06 32.20 -20.13
N GLU A 373 -25.13 32.40 -20.86
CA GLU A 373 -25.51 31.55 -22.00
C GLU A 373 -24.63 31.87 -23.22
N TYR A 374 -24.44 30.87 -24.09
CA TYR A 374 -23.70 31.07 -25.32
C TYR A 374 -24.41 30.43 -26.51
N ILE A 375 -24.19 30.94 -27.71
CA ILE A 375 -24.70 30.40 -28.96
C ILE A 375 -23.53 30.08 -29.86
N ILE A 376 -23.50 28.88 -30.41
CA ILE A 376 -22.52 28.44 -31.39
C ILE A 376 -22.76 29.25 -32.70
N LYS A 377 -21.73 29.99 -33.15
CA LYS A 377 -21.82 30.85 -34.32
C LYS A 377 -21.62 30.16 -35.65
N HIS A 378 -20.81 29.10 -35.68
CA HIS A 378 -20.48 28.27 -36.82
C HIS A 378 -20.48 26.81 -36.41
N ASP A 379 -20.67 25.92 -37.40
CA ASP A 379 -20.60 24.48 -37.14
C ASP A 379 -19.22 24.10 -36.66
N LEU A 380 -19.19 23.34 -35.55
CA LEU A 380 -17.96 22.80 -34.95
C LEU A 380 -17.89 21.31 -35.29
N LEU A 381 -16.79 20.91 -35.90
CA LEU A 381 -16.59 19.56 -36.43
C LEU A 381 -15.42 18.83 -35.73
N ALA A 382 -15.45 17.51 -35.82
CA ALA A 382 -14.37 16.64 -35.36
C ALA A 382 -13.21 16.61 -36.37
N ASP A 383 -11.96 16.78 -35.90
CA ASP A 383 -10.76 16.61 -36.72
C ASP A 383 -9.53 16.24 -35.87
N PRO A 384 -9.01 15.00 -35.92
CA PRO A 384 -9.58 13.78 -36.53
C PRO A 384 -10.82 13.27 -35.79
N ASP A 385 -11.09 11.92 -35.79
CA ASP A 385 -12.13 11.35 -34.93
C ASP A 385 -12.02 11.92 -33.51
N CYS A 386 -13.14 12.37 -32.94
CA CYS A 386 -13.19 13.07 -31.67
C CYS A 386 -14.10 12.37 -30.67
N THR A 387 -13.66 12.28 -29.42
CA THR A 387 -14.50 11.83 -28.31
C THR A 387 -14.62 12.97 -27.29
N ILE A 388 -15.85 13.30 -26.93
CA ILE A 388 -16.16 14.36 -25.97
C ILE A 388 -16.96 13.83 -24.79
N ALA A 389 -16.85 14.53 -23.67
CA ALA A 389 -17.74 14.37 -22.53
C ALA A 389 -18.54 15.65 -22.32
N GLU A 390 -19.86 15.53 -22.18
CA GLU A 390 -20.77 16.66 -21.98
C GLU A 390 -21.57 16.52 -20.68
N ALA A 391 -21.71 17.62 -19.93
CA ALA A 391 -22.60 17.69 -18.77
C ALA A 391 -23.31 19.04 -18.70
N ASN A 392 -24.50 19.06 -18.11
CA ASN A 392 -25.29 20.27 -17.93
C ASN A 392 -24.67 21.17 -16.84
N PHE A 393 -24.64 22.49 -17.04
CA PHE A 393 -24.14 23.46 -16.07
C PHE A 393 -24.84 23.40 -14.73
N ASP A 394 -26.15 23.19 -14.71
CA ASP A 394 -26.94 23.21 -13.47
C ASP A 394 -26.67 21.93 -12.64
N GLU A 395 -26.46 20.77 -13.30
CA GLU A 395 -26.09 19.52 -12.66
C GLU A 395 -24.69 19.60 -12.03
N ILE A 396 -23.72 20.15 -12.77
CA ILE A 396 -22.36 20.36 -12.24
C ILE A 396 -22.38 21.34 -11.06
N ARG A 397 -23.11 22.46 -11.16
CA ARG A 397 -23.25 23.42 -10.06
C ARG A 397 -23.87 22.79 -8.82
N LYS A 398 -24.92 21.98 -9.02
CA LYS A 398 -25.56 21.23 -7.93
C LYS A 398 -24.56 20.29 -7.25
N ALA A 399 -23.80 19.53 -8.03
CA ALA A 399 -22.78 18.61 -7.51
C ALA A 399 -21.63 19.33 -6.78
N LEU A 400 -21.25 20.53 -7.26
CA LEU A 400 -20.23 21.39 -6.62
C LEU A 400 -20.74 22.16 -5.39
N GLY A 401 -22.04 22.06 -5.06
CA GLY A 401 -22.63 22.77 -3.94
C GLY A 401 -22.89 24.26 -4.19
N GLY A 402 -22.92 24.72 -5.45
CA GLY A 402 -23.19 26.09 -5.83
C GLY A 402 -22.35 26.64 -6.97
N SER A 403 -22.06 27.95 -6.93
CA SER A 403 -21.25 28.58 -7.97
C SER A 403 -19.78 28.12 -7.91
N LEU A 404 -19.08 28.21 -9.04
CA LEU A 404 -17.65 27.86 -9.12
C LEU A 404 -16.79 28.61 -8.09
N LYS A 405 -17.11 29.88 -7.83
CA LYS A 405 -16.45 30.69 -6.80
C LYS A 405 -16.66 30.13 -5.39
N ALA A 406 -17.88 29.71 -5.08
CA ALA A 406 -18.20 29.07 -3.79
C ALA A 406 -17.46 27.72 -3.67
N ALA A 407 -17.44 26.90 -4.72
CA ALA A 407 -16.72 25.63 -4.73
C ALA A 407 -15.20 25.79 -4.53
N LYS A 408 -14.58 26.80 -5.17
CA LYS A 408 -13.16 27.14 -4.94
C LYS A 408 -12.87 27.56 -3.51
N SER A 409 -13.72 28.38 -2.92
CA SER A 409 -13.59 28.79 -1.51
C SER A 409 -13.72 27.61 -0.55
N ALA A 410 -14.73 26.77 -0.75
CA ALA A 410 -14.94 25.56 0.03
C ALA A 410 -13.76 24.60 -0.07
N SER A 411 -13.27 24.38 -1.29
CA SER A 411 -12.11 23.54 -1.56
C SER A 411 -10.84 24.01 -0.82
N SER A 412 -10.58 25.32 -0.86
CA SER A 412 -9.45 25.91 -0.13
C SER A 412 -9.56 25.66 1.37
N GLN A 413 -10.75 25.79 1.96
CA GLN A 413 -10.99 25.58 3.39
C GLN A 413 -10.84 24.10 3.76
N ILE A 414 -11.40 23.17 2.98
CA ILE A 414 -11.26 21.72 3.19
C ILE A 414 -9.80 21.31 3.13
N ASN A 415 -9.05 21.79 2.12
CA ASN A 415 -7.62 21.51 2.01
C ASN A 415 -6.83 22.04 3.21
N THR A 416 -7.21 23.19 3.74
CA THR A 416 -6.61 23.73 4.96
C THR A 416 -6.93 22.87 6.18
N LEU A 417 -8.18 22.43 6.36
CA LEU A 417 -8.58 21.54 7.44
C LEU A 417 -7.85 20.19 7.38
N SER A 418 -7.68 19.63 6.18
CA SER A 418 -7.00 18.34 5.99
C SER A 418 -5.51 18.37 6.34
N LYS A 419 -4.85 19.53 6.29
CA LYS A 419 -3.44 19.71 6.71
C LYS A 419 -3.26 19.80 8.22
N ILE A 420 -4.33 20.05 8.97
CA ILE A 420 -4.27 20.17 10.42
C ILE A 420 -4.32 18.77 11.02
N ASN A 421 -3.27 18.36 11.73
CA ASN A 421 -3.17 17.04 12.36
C ASN A 421 -4.39 16.68 13.20
N PHE A 422 -4.97 17.67 13.86
CA PHE A 422 -6.14 17.50 14.70
C PHE A 422 -7.38 17.04 13.91
N PHE A 423 -7.55 17.48 12.66
CA PHE A 423 -8.67 17.12 11.80
C PHE A 423 -8.35 16.00 10.80
N SER A 424 -7.12 15.52 10.74
CA SER A 424 -6.69 14.51 9.77
C SER A 424 -7.54 13.23 9.79
N ASN A 425 -7.99 12.83 10.99
CA ASN A 425 -8.77 11.61 11.22
C ASN A 425 -10.29 11.80 11.14
N LEU A 426 -10.76 13.01 10.80
CA LEU A 426 -12.18 13.23 10.55
C LEU A 426 -12.56 12.78 9.14
N THR A 427 -13.77 12.24 9.00
CA THR A 427 -14.36 11.94 7.68
C THR A 427 -14.57 13.22 6.89
N ASP A 428 -14.65 13.11 5.58
CA ASP A 428 -14.83 14.28 4.71
C ASP A 428 -16.18 14.95 4.98
N ASP A 429 -17.23 14.21 5.31
CA ASP A 429 -18.54 14.78 5.69
C ASP A 429 -18.44 15.62 6.96
N LYS A 430 -17.69 15.19 7.98
CA LYS A 430 -17.45 15.99 9.18
C LYS A 430 -16.61 17.22 8.89
N LYS A 431 -15.62 17.12 8.01
CA LYS A 431 -14.82 18.27 7.55
C LYS A 431 -15.69 19.28 6.79
N GLU A 432 -16.62 18.81 5.93
CA GLU A 432 -17.59 19.68 5.25
C GLU A 432 -18.53 20.41 6.24
N LEU A 433 -18.98 19.73 7.29
CA LEU A 433 -19.79 20.37 8.34
C LEU A 433 -19.00 21.44 9.10
N ILE A 434 -17.75 21.13 9.50
CA ILE A 434 -16.87 22.08 10.15
C ILE A 434 -16.60 23.28 9.23
N GLN A 435 -16.35 23.05 7.94
CA GLN A 435 -16.08 24.08 6.96
C GLN A 435 -17.23 25.09 6.85
N LYS A 436 -18.48 24.63 6.89
CA LYS A 436 -19.68 25.51 6.85
C LYS A 436 -19.77 26.44 8.07
N GLU A 437 -19.22 26.02 9.20
CA GLU A 437 -19.28 26.74 10.47
C GLU A 437 -18.04 27.62 10.76
N LEU A 438 -17.00 27.55 9.89
CA LEU A 438 -15.82 28.40 10.02
C LEU A 438 -16.17 29.87 9.81
N LYS A 439 -15.75 30.72 10.76
CA LYS A 439 -15.86 32.18 10.64
C LYS A 439 -14.50 32.78 10.36
N ILE A 440 -14.48 33.90 9.65
CA ILE A 440 -13.25 34.65 9.38
C ILE A 440 -13.19 35.79 10.41
N GLU A 441 -12.08 35.83 11.16
CA GLU A 441 -11.78 36.94 12.08
C GLU A 441 -10.45 37.60 11.70
N LYS A 442 -10.42 38.97 11.78
CA LYS A 442 -9.24 39.75 11.44
C LYS A 442 -8.69 40.41 12.70
N PHE A 443 -7.39 40.35 12.89
CA PHE A 443 -6.68 40.91 14.03
C PHE A 443 -5.62 41.90 13.58
N ASN A 444 -5.61 43.09 14.21
CA ASN A 444 -4.60 44.11 13.92
C ASN A 444 -3.30 43.80 14.68
N ASN A 445 -2.19 44.39 14.19
CA ASN A 445 -0.88 44.26 14.83
C ASN A 445 -0.92 44.54 16.33
N GLY A 446 -0.25 43.70 17.10
CA GLY A 446 -0.17 43.77 18.57
C GLY A 446 -1.42 43.31 19.33
N LYS A 447 -2.51 42.92 18.62
CA LYS A 447 -3.70 42.40 19.27
C LYS A 447 -3.39 41.05 19.97
N LYS A 448 -3.68 40.97 21.27
CA LYS A 448 -3.66 39.71 22.02
C LYS A 448 -4.90 38.88 21.61
N ILE A 449 -4.69 37.80 20.84
CA ILE A 449 -5.75 36.90 20.38
C ILE A 449 -6.14 35.93 21.50
N ILE A 450 -5.12 35.37 22.15
CA ILE A 450 -5.26 34.49 23.32
C ILE A 450 -4.43 35.10 24.47
N MET A 451 -4.94 35.04 25.71
CA MET A 451 -4.21 35.44 26.90
C MET A 451 -3.90 34.23 27.79
N GLN A 452 -2.66 34.15 28.27
CA GLN A 452 -2.22 33.13 29.21
C GLN A 452 -3.10 33.18 30.48
N GLY A 453 -3.53 32.02 30.98
CA GLY A 453 -4.39 31.88 32.15
C GLY A 453 -5.89 32.16 31.87
N GLY A 454 -6.25 32.73 30.74
CA GLY A 454 -7.64 32.91 30.32
C GLY A 454 -8.26 31.58 29.84
N VAL A 455 -9.59 31.48 29.91
CA VAL A 455 -10.32 30.31 29.36
C VAL A 455 -10.43 30.44 27.84
N GLY A 456 -10.00 29.42 27.15
CA GLY A 456 -10.14 29.32 25.67
C GLY A 456 -11.45 28.66 25.27
N ASN A 457 -12.07 29.14 24.20
CA ASN A 457 -13.28 28.55 23.64
C ASN A 457 -13.30 28.46 22.11
N LYS A 458 -12.17 28.72 21.45
CA LYS A 458 -12.04 28.71 19.99
C LYS A 458 -10.74 28.08 19.57
N LEU A 459 -10.78 27.43 18.40
CA LEU A 459 -9.65 27.12 17.55
C LEU A 459 -9.45 28.26 16.56
N TYR A 460 -8.20 28.54 16.25
CA TYR A 460 -7.79 29.52 15.23
C TYR A 460 -6.88 28.83 14.22
N ILE A 461 -7.14 29.01 12.93
CA ILE A 461 -6.33 28.54 11.81
C ILE A 461 -5.86 29.75 11.04
N ILE A 462 -4.56 29.94 10.92
CA ILE A 462 -3.99 31.13 10.26
C ILE A 462 -4.22 31.01 8.76
N LYS A 463 -5.06 31.92 8.22
CA LYS A 463 -5.29 32.06 6.78
C LYS A 463 -4.25 32.97 6.16
N GLU A 464 -3.90 34.08 6.84
CA GLU A 464 -2.94 35.08 6.37
C GLU A 464 -2.24 35.69 7.57
N GLY A 465 -0.93 35.93 7.46
CA GLY A 465 -0.14 36.64 8.48
C GLY A 465 0.61 35.71 9.43
N ARG A 466 1.03 36.28 10.58
CA ARG A 466 1.88 35.59 11.56
C ARG A 466 1.42 35.92 12.97
N VAL A 467 1.50 34.93 13.88
CA VAL A 467 1.29 35.12 15.31
C VAL A 467 2.51 34.70 16.12
N ASP A 468 2.77 35.40 17.24
CA ASP A 468 3.87 35.10 18.14
C ASP A 468 3.34 34.62 19.50
N PHE A 469 3.99 33.58 20.03
CA PHE A 469 3.63 32.90 21.29
C PHE A 469 4.54 33.35 22.43
N PHE A 470 3.95 33.67 23.58
CA PHE A 470 4.68 34.09 24.77
C PHE A 470 4.25 33.27 25.98
N LEU A 471 5.20 32.82 26.79
CA LEU A 471 5.00 32.21 28.12
C LEU A 471 5.61 33.11 29.17
N ASN A 472 4.82 33.57 30.14
CA ASN A 472 5.28 34.52 31.17
C ASN A 472 6.06 35.71 30.53
N SER A 473 5.49 36.29 29.48
CA SER A 473 6.05 37.40 28.69
C SER A 473 7.35 37.09 27.92
N LYS A 474 7.84 35.84 27.93
CA LYS A 474 9.00 35.41 27.17
C LYS A 474 8.53 34.80 25.85
N TYR A 475 9.12 35.26 24.74
CA TYR A 475 8.86 34.71 23.42
C TYR A 475 9.25 33.21 23.35
N ILE A 476 8.40 32.39 22.70
CA ILE A 476 8.63 30.95 22.52
C ILE A 476 8.82 30.62 21.05
N LYS A 477 7.82 30.93 20.20
CA LYS A 477 7.79 30.58 18.78
C LYS A 477 6.84 31.48 18.01
N SER A 478 6.93 31.43 16.67
CA SER A 478 5.93 31.97 15.75
C SER A 478 5.19 30.87 15.03
N CYS A 479 3.94 31.16 14.64
CA CYS A 479 3.15 30.35 13.73
C CYS A 479 2.74 31.20 12.52
N TYR A 480 2.59 30.52 11.38
CA TYR A 480 2.43 31.14 10.06
C TYR A 480 1.16 30.62 9.38
N GLU A 481 0.92 31.06 8.14
CA GLU A 481 -0.19 30.58 7.30
C GLU A 481 -0.24 29.04 7.24
N GLY A 482 -1.42 28.47 7.49
CA GLY A 482 -1.66 27.03 7.53
C GLY A 482 -1.50 26.40 8.92
N ASP A 483 -0.84 27.08 9.88
CA ASP A 483 -0.73 26.59 11.26
C ASP A 483 -2.03 26.85 12.04
N ASP A 484 -2.26 26.04 13.10
CA ASP A 484 -3.37 26.20 14.01
C ASP A 484 -2.92 26.44 15.47
N PHE A 485 -3.82 27.02 16.24
CA PHE A 485 -3.64 27.19 17.69
C PHE A 485 -4.99 27.26 18.42
N GLY A 486 -4.98 26.92 19.70
CA GLY A 486 -6.19 26.89 20.52
C GLY A 486 -6.97 25.57 20.46
N SER A 487 -6.46 24.52 19.78
CA SER A 487 -7.10 23.20 19.61
C SER A 487 -7.50 22.56 20.95
N LYS A 488 -6.68 22.73 22.01
CA LYS A 488 -7.00 22.25 23.36
C LYS A 488 -8.34 22.80 23.88
N SER A 489 -8.66 24.03 23.52
CA SER A 489 -9.90 24.70 23.94
C SER A 489 -11.17 24.13 23.32
N LEU A 490 -11.06 23.43 22.17
CA LEU A 490 -12.18 22.70 21.55
C LEU A 490 -12.60 21.49 22.38
N ILE A 491 -11.61 20.84 23.02
CA ILE A 491 -11.79 19.56 23.70
C ILE A 491 -12.14 19.76 25.17
N PHE A 492 -11.39 20.64 25.85
CA PHE A 492 -11.50 20.87 27.29
C PHE A 492 -12.09 22.27 27.58
N SER A 493 -13.38 22.32 27.91
CA SER A 493 -14.15 23.57 28.08
C SER A 493 -13.57 24.55 29.12
N ASP A 494 -12.88 24.02 30.14
CA ASP A 494 -12.36 24.83 31.27
C ASP A 494 -10.83 24.92 31.24
N SER A 495 -10.21 24.53 30.11
CA SER A 495 -8.75 24.58 30.02
C SER A 495 -8.25 26.03 29.95
N LYS A 496 -7.40 26.39 30.93
CA LYS A 496 -6.67 27.67 30.87
C LYS A 496 -5.61 27.62 29.76
N ASN A 497 -5.54 28.69 29.00
CA ASN A 497 -4.53 28.86 27.98
C ASN A 497 -3.13 28.88 28.59
N SER A 498 -2.23 28.06 28.05
CA SER A 498 -0.85 27.96 28.55
C SER A 498 0.02 29.15 28.15
N THR A 499 -0.34 29.85 27.08
CA THR A 499 0.46 30.90 26.44
C THR A 499 -0.41 32.11 26.06
N THR A 500 0.25 33.27 25.90
CA THR A 500 -0.36 34.44 25.24
C THR A 500 0.02 34.39 23.74
N VAL A 501 -0.96 34.61 22.87
CA VAL A 501 -0.75 34.66 21.39
C VAL A 501 -1.06 36.06 20.91
N ILE A 502 -0.12 36.68 20.20
CA ILE A 502 -0.19 38.07 19.76
C ILE A 502 -0.05 38.11 18.22
N ALA A 503 -0.91 38.89 17.57
CA ALA A 503 -0.82 39.15 16.15
C ALA A 503 0.43 40.00 15.83
N ASN A 504 1.25 39.52 14.88
CA ASN A 504 2.39 40.27 14.37
C ASN A 504 2.08 40.71 12.94
N GLY A 505 1.79 41.97 12.77
CA GLY A 505 1.15 42.50 11.56
C GLY A 505 -0.37 42.27 11.56
N THR A 506 -0.98 42.42 10.38
CA THR A 506 -2.39 42.04 10.17
C THR A 506 -2.50 40.52 10.02
N VAL A 507 -3.35 39.90 10.84
CA VAL A 507 -3.58 38.47 10.83
C VAL A 507 -5.04 38.16 10.53
N VAL A 508 -5.29 37.22 9.61
CA VAL A 508 -6.62 36.71 9.31
C VAL A 508 -6.67 35.24 9.68
N CYS A 509 -7.64 34.83 10.50
CA CYS A 509 -7.82 33.44 10.91
C CYS A 509 -9.21 32.93 10.52
N TYR A 510 -9.29 31.64 10.16
CA TYR A 510 -10.52 30.89 10.32
C TYR A 510 -10.67 30.52 11.79
N THR A 511 -11.88 30.64 12.31
CA THR A 511 -12.17 30.35 13.73
C THR A 511 -13.32 29.37 13.85
N LEU A 512 -13.20 28.43 14.80
CA LEU A 512 -14.23 27.45 15.13
C LEU A 512 -14.48 27.50 16.66
N SER A 513 -15.74 27.66 17.07
CA SER A 513 -16.07 27.65 18.50
C SER A 513 -16.15 26.22 19.05
N ALA A 514 -15.78 26.05 20.33
CA ALA A 514 -15.88 24.77 21.03
C ALA A 514 -17.32 24.24 21.10
N GLU A 515 -18.30 25.12 21.20
CA GLU A 515 -19.72 24.77 21.26
C GLU A 515 -20.17 24.11 19.95
N ILE A 516 -19.84 24.73 18.82
CA ILE A 516 -20.18 24.21 17.49
C ILE A 516 -19.44 22.90 17.23
N PHE A 517 -18.14 22.83 17.55
CA PHE A 517 -17.34 21.64 17.39
C PHE A 517 -17.92 20.44 18.14
N LYS A 518 -18.35 20.65 19.37
CA LYS A 518 -19.00 19.62 20.20
C LYS A 518 -20.36 19.16 19.66
N LYS A 519 -21.08 20.02 18.93
CA LYS A 519 -22.36 19.65 18.27
C LYS A 519 -22.12 18.79 17.01
N ILE A 520 -21.00 18.99 16.33
CA ILE A 520 -20.66 18.25 15.09
C ILE A 520 -20.11 16.85 15.42
N LEU A 521 -19.36 16.73 16.53
CA LEU A 521 -18.72 15.47 16.90
C LEU A 521 -19.60 14.62 17.83
N ASP A 522 -19.57 13.32 17.59
CA ASP A 522 -20.18 12.32 18.48
C ASP A 522 -19.40 12.26 19.81
N PRO A 523 -20.06 11.94 20.95
CA PRO A 523 -19.40 11.86 22.26
C PRO A 523 -18.20 10.90 22.28
N ASN A 524 -18.29 9.76 21.58
CA ASN A 524 -17.19 8.79 21.52
C ASN A 524 -15.97 9.32 20.77
N LEU A 525 -16.20 10.08 19.69
CA LEU A 525 -15.12 10.72 18.94
C LEU A 525 -14.49 11.86 19.75
N MET A 526 -15.29 12.58 20.54
CA MET A 526 -14.77 13.59 21.46
C MET A 526 -13.86 12.98 22.52
N GLU A 527 -14.25 11.85 23.10
CA GLU A 527 -13.44 11.11 24.08
C GLU A 527 -12.14 10.58 23.45
N TYR A 528 -12.20 10.11 22.19
CA TYR A 528 -11.00 9.74 21.44
C TYR A 528 -10.01 10.92 21.36
N PHE A 529 -10.48 12.12 21.01
CA PHE A 529 -9.63 13.32 20.96
C PHE A 529 -9.10 13.72 22.35
N GLN A 530 -9.88 13.54 23.42
CA GLN A 530 -9.41 13.77 24.78
C GLN A 530 -8.24 12.84 25.15
N ASN A 531 -8.40 11.56 24.88
CA ASN A 531 -7.35 10.56 25.13
C ASN A 531 -6.10 10.82 24.27
N LYS A 532 -6.27 11.12 22.98
CA LYS A 532 -5.18 11.48 22.08
C LYS A 532 -4.36 12.65 22.61
N PHE A 533 -5.02 13.67 23.15
CA PHE A 533 -4.34 14.84 23.71
C PHE A 533 -3.47 14.49 24.91
N PHE A 534 -3.88 13.54 25.76
CA PHE A 534 -3.05 13.07 26.89
C PHE A 534 -1.84 12.27 26.41
N LEU A 535 -1.93 11.59 25.26
CA LEU A 535 -0.82 10.84 24.66
C LEU A 535 0.24 11.74 23.99
N GLU A 536 -0.01 13.02 23.81
CA GLU A 536 0.93 13.98 23.23
C GLU A 536 1.84 14.66 24.30
N ASP A 537 1.93 14.11 25.53
CA ASP A 537 2.85 14.61 26.57
C ASP A 537 4.29 14.13 26.34
N PHE A 538 5.05 14.87 25.54
CA PHE A 538 6.45 14.58 25.25
C PHE A 538 7.40 14.86 26.44
N SER A 539 6.92 15.37 27.60
CA SER A 539 7.75 15.69 28.76
C SER A 539 8.11 14.50 29.63
N ILE A 540 7.60 13.29 29.31
CA ILE A 540 7.80 12.06 30.05
C ILE A 540 9.26 11.58 29.95
N GLU A 541 9.88 11.27 31.10
CA GLU A 541 11.20 10.63 31.20
C GLU A 541 11.11 9.30 31.97
N LEU A 542 12.09 8.41 31.82
CA LEU A 542 12.09 7.10 32.52
C LEU A 542 12.00 7.22 34.05
N LYS A 543 12.55 8.30 34.64
CA LYS A 543 12.48 8.57 36.08
C LYS A 543 11.07 8.92 36.57
N ASP A 544 10.22 9.41 35.64
CA ASP A 544 8.84 9.80 35.93
C ASP A 544 7.87 8.62 35.88
N LEU A 545 8.34 7.40 35.57
CA LEU A 545 7.54 6.21 35.40
C LEU A 545 7.66 5.26 36.60
N ASP A 546 6.54 4.69 37.02
CA ASP A 546 6.45 3.57 37.92
C ASP A 546 6.02 2.31 37.18
N ASN A 547 6.73 1.19 37.40
CA ASN A 547 6.38 -0.12 36.87
C ASN A 547 5.21 -0.72 37.64
N ILE A 548 4.21 -1.23 36.90
CA ILE A 548 3.05 -1.92 37.48
C ILE A 548 3.22 -3.43 37.29
N LYS A 549 3.27 -3.89 36.03
CA LYS A 549 3.40 -5.31 35.68
C LYS A 549 4.07 -5.51 34.30
N GLU A 550 4.59 -6.69 34.06
CA GLU A 550 5.01 -7.10 32.72
C GLU A 550 3.77 -7.52 31.90
N LEU A 551 3.63 -6.98 30.68
CA LEU A 551 2.54 -7.30 29.74
C LEU A 551 2.94 -8.42 28.79
N GLY A 552 4.22 -8.51 28.44
CA GLY A 552 4.72 -9.55 27.54
C GLY A 552 6.24 -9.51 27.41
N ARG A 553 6.81 -10.65 27.00
CA ARG A 553 8.24 -10.80 26.78
C ARG A 553 8.49 -11.47 25.43
N GLY A 554 9.34 -10.85 24.64
CA GLY A 554 9.75 -11.37 23.33
C GLY A 554 11.26 -11.64 23.29
N ASN A 555 11.74 -12.11 22.13
CA ASN A 555 13.14 -12.47 21.92
C ASN A 555 14.11 -11.28 22.07
N TYR A 556 13.65 -10.06 21.85
CA TYR A 556 14.50 -8.86 21.81
C TYR A 556 14.28 -7.90 22.97
N GLY A 557 13.32 -8.19 23.85
CA GLY A 557 12.98 -7.33 24.96
C GLY A 557 11.68 -7.70 25.65
N PHE A 558 11.13 -6.77 26.39
CA PHE A 558 9.90 -6.96 27.15
C PHE A 558 9.03 -5.72 27.11
N VAL A 559 7.75 -5.89 27.38
CA VAL A 559 6.74 -4.82 27.43
C VAL A 559 6.17 -4.77 28.84
N ASN A 560 6.15 -3.57 29.44
CA ASN A 560 5.60 -3.34 30.77
C ASN A 560 4.46 -2.35 30.73
N LEU A 561 3.50 -2.52 31.63
CA LEU A 561 2.57 -1.50 32.03
C LEU A 561 3.24 -0.56 33.05
N VAL A 562 3.23 0.72 32.72
CA VAL A 562 3.83 1.76 33.58
C VAL A 562 2.84 2.91 33.82
N ARG A 563 3.00 3.59 34.96
CA ARG A 563 2.21 4.79 35.31
C ARG A 563 3.11 6.00 35.40
N SER A 564 2.70 7.08 34.75
CA SER A 564 3.37 8.38 34.93
C SER A 564 3.10 8.96 36.31
N LYS A 565 4.14 9.39 37.00
CA LYS A 565 4.05 10.09 38.30
C LYS A 565 3.42 11.48 38.16
N LYS A 566 3.63 12.11 36.98
CA LYS A 566 3.18 13.49 36.69
C LYS A 566 1.68 13.59 36.44
N ASN A 567 1.21 12.78 35.46
CA ASN A 567 -0.19 12.87 35.00
C ASN A 567 -1.05 11.67 35.41
N LYS A 568 -0.48 10.68 36.13
CA LYS A 568 -1.14 9.44 36.55
C LYS A 568 -1.63 8.54 35.40
N HIS A 569 -1.35 8.91 34.15
CA HIS A 569 -1.77 8.15 32.99
C HIS A 569 -0.96 6.85 32.84
N LEU A 570 -1.60 5.83 32.24
CA LEU A 570 -1.01 4.51 32.00
C LEU A 570 -0.42 4.45 30.59
N TYR A 571 0.77 3.87 30.47
CA TYR A 571 1.47 3.65 29.22
C TYR A 571 1.98 2.22 29.12
N ALA A 572 2.14 1.72 27.93
CA ALA A 572 2.93 0.54 27.65
C ALA A 572 4.36 0.97 27.25
N ILE A 573 5.38 0.36 27.87
CA ILE A 573 6.77 0.62 27.53
C ILE A 573 7.43 -0.64 27.00
N LYS A 574 7.84 -0.65 25.72
CA LYS A 574 8.61 -1.72 25.05
C LYS A 574 10.07 -1.41 25.23
N ALA A 575 10.79 -2.26 25.95
CA ALA A 575 12.23 -2.16 26.19
C ALA A 575 12.97 -3.13 25.28
N LEU A 576 13.82 -2.64 24.39
CA LEU A 576 14.59 -3.41 23.41
C LEU A 576 16.07 -3.44 23.82
N ASN A 577 16.64 -4.62 24.00
CA ASN A 577 18.02 -4.77 24.45
C ASN A 577 19.03 -4.47 23.34
N LEU A 578 19.93 -3.50 23.52
CA LEU A 578 20.92 -3.07 22.53
C LEU A 578 21.88 -4.19 22.12
N MET A 579 22.25 -5.09 23.02
CA MET A 579 23.13 -6.24 22.72
C MET A 579 22.44 -7.24 21.81
N GLN A 580 21.14 -7.46 22.00
CA GLN A 580 20.33 -8.33 21.15
C GLN A 580 20.15 -7.71 19.75
N ILE A 581 19.81 -6.42 19.67
CA ILE A 581 19.70 -5.67 18.39
C ILE A 581 21.01 -5.82 17.61
N LYS A 582 22.17 -5.66 18.26
CA LYS A 582 23.48 -5.81 17.63
C LYS A 582 23.72 -7.24 17.15
N LYS A 583 23.45 -8.24 18.00
CA LYS A 583 23.67 -9.66 17.69
C LYS A 583 22.88 -10.10 16.48
N GLU A 584 21.63 -9.66 16.36
CA GLU A 584 20.69 -10.06 15.31
C GLU A 584 20.68 -9.10 14.11
N ASN A 585 21.51 -8.03 14.09
CA ASN A 585 21.59 -7.00 13.04
C ASN A 585 20.24 -6.30 12.76
N LEU A 586 19.47 -5.97 13.81
CA LEU A 586 18.10 -5.42 13.71
C LEU A 586 18.04 -3.88 13.69
N GLN A 587 19.18 -3.18 13.58
CA GLN A 587 19.25 -1.73 13.67
C GLN A 587 18.28 -1.02 12.71
N GLN A 588 18.28 -1.45 11.44
CA GLN A 588 17.42 -0.86 10.41
C GLN A 588 15.93 -1.09 10.70
N SER A 589 15.57 -2.29 11.17
CA SER A 589 14.18 -2.62 11.51
C SER A 589 13.68 -1.81 12.69
N VAL A 590 14.49 -1.67 13.76
CA VAL A 590 14.12 -0.88 14.94
C VAL A 590 14.02 0.61 14.61
N GLU A 591 14.90 1.12 13.76
CA GLU A 591 14.85 2.50 13.30
C GLU A 591 13.61 2.77 12.45
N LEU A 592 13.26 1.84 11.57
CA LEU A 592 12.06 1.93 10.74
C LEU A 592 10.80 1.86 11.60
N GLU A 593 10.71 0.90 12.55
CA GLU A 593 9.60 0.81 13.50
C GLU A 593 9.39 2.13 14.24
N LYS A 594 10.48 2.73 14.77
CA LYS A 594 10.44 4.05 15.40
C LYS A 594 9.86 5.12 14.47
N ASN A 595 10.43 5.22 13.26
CA ASN A 595 10.07 6.29 12.31
C ASN A 595 8.61 6.18 11.85
N VAL A 596 8.12 4.97 11.64
CA VAL A 596 6.72 4.73 11.28
C VAL A 596 5.79 5.09 12.44
N LEU A 597 6.05 4.56 13.64
CA LEU A 597 5.21 4.80 14.80
C LEU A 597 5.16 6.29 15.24
N LEU A 598 6.19 7.08 14.92
CA LEU A 598 6.18 8.53 15.15
C LEU A 598 5.30 9.29 14.16
N LYS A 599 5.17 8.77 12.92
CA LYS A 599 4.42 9.43 11.84
C LYS A 599 2.96 9.00 11.80
N VAL A 600 2.69 7.74 12.19
CA VAL A 600 1.34 7.16 12.12
C VAL A 600 0.44 7.78 13.18
N ASP A 601 -0.72 8.25 12.73
CA ASP A 601 -1.76 8.83 13.58
C ASP A 601 -3.14 8.40 13.08
N HIS A 602 -3.62 7.24 13.58
CA HIS A 602 -4.90 6.65 13.15
C HIS A 602 -5.63 6.02 14.34
N PRO A 603 -6.98 6.16 14.43
CA PRO A 603 -7.75 5.68 15.58
C PRO A 603 -7.64 4.18 15.86
N PHE A 604 -7.45 3.35 14.83
CA PHE A 604 -7.34 1.89 14.94
C PHE A 604 -5.90 1.37 14.88
N ILE A 605 -4.89 2.25 14.99
CA ILE A 605 -3.48 1.90 15.07
C ILE A 605 -2.93 2.37 16.40
N MET A 606 -2.04 1.58 17.01
CA MET A 606 -1.38 1.92 18.26
C MET A 606 -0.52 3.19 18.11
N LYS A 607 -0.70 4.14 19.03
CA LYS A 607 0.06 5.40 19.04
C LYS A 607 1.34 5.26 19.85
N MET A 608 2.47 5.66 19.30
CA MET A 608 3.69 5.89 20.05
C MET A 608 3.69 7.33 20.59
N VAL A 609 3.94 7.44 21.90
CA VAL A 609 4.05 8.73 22.59
C VAL A 609 5.45 9.30 22.42
N LYS A 610 6.46 8.48 22.74
CA LYS A 610 7.87 8.90 22.74
C LYS A 610 8.80 7.70 22.68
N TYR A 611 9.98 7.91 22.17
CA TYR A 611 11.09 6.96 22.36
C TYR A 611 12.15 7.55 23.28
N LEU A 612 12.81 6.69 24.03
CA LEU A 612 13.92 7.02 24.93
C LEU A 612 15.02 6.00 24.77
N LYS A 613 16.22 6.31 25.23
CA LYS A 613 17.35 5.36 25.25
C LYS A 613 18.22 5.54 26.48
N ASN A 614 18.90 4.46 26.88
CA ASN A 614 20.01 4.48 27.81
C ASN A 614 21.15 3.58 27.26
N ASP A 615 22.18 3.32 28.05
CA ASP A 615 23.35 2.54 27.65
C ASP A 615 23.05 1.07 27.32
N THR A 616 21.90 0.54 27.73
CA THR A 616 21.54 -0.87 27.60
C THR A 616 20.33 -1.16 26.77
N HIS A 617 19.39 -0.22 26.68
CA HIS A 617 18.09 -0.40 26.02
C HIS A 617 17.62 0.82 25.24
N ILE A 618 16.81 0.56 24.20
CA ILE A 618 15.91 1.53 23.57
C ILE A 618 14.51 1.28 24.11
N PHE A 619 13.77 2.35 24.38
CA PHE A 619 12.43 2.31 24.95
C PHE A 619 11.45 2.98 24.01
N PHE A 620 10.33 2.30 23.67
CA PHE A 620 9.18 2.89 23.02
C PHE A 620 8.06 3.03 24.04
N ILE A 621 7.69 4.26 24.36
CA ILE A 621 6.53 4.57 25.22
C ILE A 621 5.34 4.70 24.30
N MET A 622 4.31 3.87 24.51
CA MET A 622 3.14 3.74 23.65
C MET A 622 1.86 3.88 24.49
N GLU A 623 0.73 4.13 23.83
CA GLU A 623 -0.57 4.02 24.46
C GLU A 623 -0.75 2.62 25.09
N TYR A 624 -1.32 2.59 26.29
CA TYR A 624 -1.75 1.33 26.88
C TYR A 624 -3.14 0.98 26.39
N ILE A 625 -3.25 -0.11 25.64
CA ILE A 625 -4.51 -0.63 25.15
C ILE A 625 -5.06 -1.62 26.16
N ARG A 626 -6.05 -1.19 26.93
CA ARG A 626 -6.73 -2.03 27.89
C ARG A 626 -7.69 -2.94 27.15
N GLY A 627 -7.35 -4.24 27.00
CA GLY A 627 -8.14 -5.16 26.20
C GLY A 627 -7.52 -6.54 26.06
N LYS A 628 -7.93 -7.26 25.01
CA LYS A 628 -7.47 -8.61 24.66
C LYS A 628 -7.01 -8.65 23.20
N GLU A 629 -6.13 -9.58 22.84
CA GLU A 629 -5.81 -9.88 21.45
C GLU A 629 -7.08 -10.37 20.72
N LEU A 630 -7.25 -10.03 19.44
CA LEU A 630 -8.38 -10.50 18.64
C LEU A 630 -8.45 -12.04 18.62
N TRP A 631 -7.31 -12.70 18.65
CA TRP A 631 -7.19 -14.14 18.79
C TRP A 631 -7.96 -14.68 20.03
N ASP A 632 -7.76 -14.05 21.18
CA ASP A 632 -8.47 -14.45 22.41
C ASP A 632 -9.97 -14.11 22.32
N VAL A 633 -10.31 -12.98 21.71
CA VAL A 633 -11.71 -12.58 21.49
C VAL A 633 -12.43 -13.56 20.57
N MET A 634 -11.78 -14.03 19.49
CA MET A 634 -12.34 -15.07 18.62
C MET A 634 -12.68 -16.35 19.39
N ARG A 635 -11.84 -16.73 20.34
CA ARG A 635 -12.10 -17.89 21.20
C ARG A 635 -13.26 -17.68 22.19
N ASP A 636 -13.48 -16.44 22.61
CA ASP A 636 -14.59 -16.07 23.49
C ASP A 636 -15.93 -16.03 22.73
N ILE A 637 -15.93 -15.49 21.50
CA ILE A 637 -17.13 -15.30 20.66
C ILE A 637 -17.50 -16.61 19.92
N GLY A 638 -16.50 -17.38 19.47
CA GLY A 638 -16.66 -18.47 18.52
C GLY A 638 -16.71 -17.97 17.08
N LEU A 639 -17.63 -18.55 16.25
CA LEU A 639 -17.79 -18.09 14.87
C LEU A 639 -18.46 -16.71 14.83
N CYS A 640 -17.90 -15.82 14.06
CA CYS A 640 -18.48 -14.51 13.81
C CYS A 640 -19.57 -14.58 12.74
N ASP A 641 -20.66 -13.85 12.96
CA ASP A 641 -21.66 -13.61 11.93
C ASP A 641 -21.18 -12.56 10.91
N LYS A 642 -22.02 -12.29 9.90
CA LYS A 642 -21.74 -11.30 8.85
C LYS A 642 -21.42 -9.93 9.43
N SER A 643 -22.24 -9.43 10.36
CA SER A 643 -22.07 -8.06 10.89
C SER A 643 -20.82 -7.92 11.74
N GLN A 644 -20.47 -8.94 12.49
CA GLN A 644 -19.23 -9.01 13.28
C GLN A 644 -17.99 -9.07 12.38
N THR A 645 -18.05 -9.90 11.33
CA THR A 645 -16.95 -10.02 10.36
C THR A 645 -16.80 -8.72 9.55
N GLN A 646 -17.89 -8.05 9.18
CA GLN A 646 -17.85 -6.74 8.55
C GLN A 646 -17.19 -5.71 9.47
N PHE A 647 -17.55 -5.68 10.76
CA PHE A 647 -17.00 -4.72 11.71
C PHE A 647 -15.47 -4.84 11.84
N TYR A 648 -14.98 -6.05 12.10
CA TYR A 648 -13.54 -6.27 12.26
C TYR A 648 -12.80 -6.14 10.92
N GLY A 649 -13.37 -6.68 9.83
CA GLY A 649 -12.83 -6.57 8.49
C GLY A 649 -12.72 -5.12 8.02
N ALA A 650 -13.77 -4.33 8.18
CA ALA A 650 -13.76 -2.90 7.84
C ALA A 650 -12.74 -2.12 8.67
N SER A 651 -12.61 -2.42 9.95
CA SER A 651 -11.63 -1.78 10.84
C SER A 651 -10.19 -2.07 10.39
N MET A 652 -9.88 -3.33 10.00
CA MET A 652 -8.59 -3.71 9.43
C MET A 652 -8.33 -3.02 8.10
N LEU A 653 -9.33 -3.03 7.19
CA LEU A 653 -9.23 -2.41 5.87
C LEU A 653 -8.90 -0.93 5.94
N ILE A 654 -9.59 -0.15 6.78
CA ILE A 654 -9.33 1.29 6.96
C ILE A 654 -7.92 1.53 7.51
N SER A 655 -7.50 0.72 8.48
CA SER A 655 -6.19 0.86 9.12
C SER A 655 -5.04 0.59 8.14
N ILE A 656 -5.17 -0.46 7.35
CA ILE A 656 -4.16 -0.85 6.36
C ILE A 656 -4.16 0.11 5.18
N ASP A 657 -5.31 0.56 4.70
CA ASP A 657 -5.41 1.60 3.66
C ASP A 657 -4.72 2.90 4.09
N TYR A 658 -4.88 3.29 5.36
CA TYR A 658 -4.14 4.42 5.91
C TYR A 658 -2.62 4.24 5.83
N LEU A 659 -2.09 3.06 6.17
CA LEU A 659 -0.65 2.75 6.04
C LEU A 659 -0.21 2.78 4.58
N HIS A 660 -0.99 2.19 3.67
CA HIS A 660 -0.69 2.15 2.23
C HIS A 660 -0.64 3.55 1.62
N LYS A 661 -1.56 4.45 1.98
CA LYS A 661 -1.55 5.86 1.58
C LYS A 661 -0.30 6.63 2.03
N HIS A 662 0.36 6.14 3.09
CA HIS A 662 1.64 6.67 3.57
C HIS A 662 2.85 5.86 3.08
N HIS A 663 2.67 5.00 2.08
CA HIS A 663 3.70 4.14 1.48
C HIS A 663 4.29 3.08 2.42
N TYR A 664 3.56 2.68 3.47
CA TYR A 664 3.95 1.62 4.39
C TYR A 664 3.19 0.33 4.10
N ILE A 665 3.92 -0.79 4.03
CA ILE A 665 3.36 -2.14 3.97
C ILE A 665 3.59 -2.83 5.33
N TYR A 666 2.55 -3.46 5.87
CA TYR A 666 2.56 -3.99 7.24
C TYR A 666 3.18 -5.40 7.35
N ARG A 667 2.82 -6.35 6.49
CA ARG A 667 3.41 -7.67 6.23
C ARG A 667 3.20 -8.78 7.27
N ASP A 668 2.66 -8.51 8.45
CA ASP A 668 2.37 -9.54 9.47
C ASP A 668 1.02 -9.31 10.14
N LEU A 669 -0.02 -9.03 9.33
CA LEU A 669 -1.37 -8.88 9.87
C LEU A 669 -1.94 -10.25 10.21
N LYS A 670 -2.37 -10.40 11.46
CA LYS A 670 -2.95 -11.61 12.04
C LYS A 670 -3.69 -11.25 13.32
N PRO A 671 -4.59 -12.11 13.83
CA PRO A 671 -5.37 -11.83 15.03
C PRO A 671 -4.56 -11.52 16.29
N GLU A 672 -3.34 -12.07 16.42
CA GLU A 672 -2.45 -11.82 17.56
C GLU A 672 -1.84 -10.40 17.55
N ASN A 673 -1.75 -9.77 16.36
CA ASN A 673 -1.24 -8.40 16.20
C ASN A 673 -2.34 -7.34 16.23
N ILE A 674 -3.57 -7.73 16.59
CA ILE A 674 -4.75 -6.86 16.71
C ILE A 674 -5.29 -6.95 18.14
N MET A 675 -5.30 -5.84 18.85
CA MET A 675 -5.92 -5.72 20.17
C MET A 675 -7.36 -5.24 20.02
N ILE A 676 -8.27 -5.77 20.82
CA ILE A 676 -9.63 -5.24 21.01
C ILE A 676 -9.63 -4.49 22.34
N ASN A 677 -9.87 -3.18 22.28
CA ASN A 677 -9.87 -2.33 23.47
C ASN A 677 -11.11 -2.55 24.34
N GLU A 678 -11.17 -1.91 25.50
CA GLU A 678 -12.30 -2.00 26.45
C GLU A 678 -13.63 -1.55 25.87
N LYS A 679 -13.63 -0.76 24.78
CA LYS A 679 -14.83 -0.34 24.05
C LYS A 679 -15.21 -1.27 22.90
N GLY A 680 -14.42 -2.31 22.63
CA GLY A 680 -14.67 -3.30 21.55
C GLY A 680 -14.11 -2.92 20.19
N TYR A 681 -13.36 -1.82 20.05
CA TYR A 681 -12.72 -1.41 18.80
C TYR A 681 -11.29 -1.95 18.69
N ILE A 682 -10.83 -2.17 17.45
CA ILE A 682 -9.50 -2.70 17.21
C ILE A 682 -8.39 -1.66 17.42
N LYS A 683 -7.20 -2.17 17.67
CA LYS A 683 -5.93 -1.44 17.59
C LYS A 683 -4.87 -2.38 17.00
N ILE A 684 -4.33 -2.03 15.82
CA ILE A 684 -3.20 -2.77 15.25
C ILE A 684 -1.95 -2.44 16.05
N ILE A 685 -1.22 -3.48 16.45
CA ILE A 685 0.00 -3.41 17.25
C ILE A 685 1.15 -4.10 16.49
N ASP A 686 2.38 -3.99 16.97
CA ASP A 686 3.59 -4.66 16.46
C ASP A 686 4.00 -4.27 15.01
N PHE A 687 4.77 -3.20 14.93
CA PHE A 687 5.30 -2.62 13.69
C PHE A 687 6.71 -3.12 13.32
N GLY A 688 7.18 -4.20 13.94
CA GLY A 688 8.52 -4.75 13.72
C GLY A 688 8.77 -5.29 12.30
N THR A 689 7.73 -5.58 11.56
CA THR A 689 7.79 -6.08 10.18
C THR A 689 7.45 -5.05 9.11
N VAL A 690 7.01 -3.87 9.49
CA VAL A 690 6.63 -2.79 8.56
C VAL A 690 7.79 -2.40 7.64
N LYS A 691 7.49 -2.00 6.42
CA LYS A 691 8.47 -1.47 5.47
C LYS A 691 7.90 -0.30 4.70
N GLU A 692 8.71 0.75 4.54
CA GLU A 692 8.41 1.81 3.57
C GLU A 692 8.79 1.30 2.18
N ILE A 693 7.84 1.32 1.26
CA ILE A 693 8.04 0.88 -0.12
C ILE A 693 7.62 1.97 -1.09
N LYS A 694 8.44 2.15 -2.11
CA LYS A 694 8.09 3.01 -3.25
C LYS A 694 7.45 2.18 -4.37
N ASP A 695 7.71 0.87 -4.37
CA ASP A 695 7.34 -0.01 -5.45
C ASP A 695 7.11 -1.46 -4.96
N ARG A 696 8.16 -2.25 -4.82
CA ARG A 696 8.09 -3.66 -4.40
C ARG A 696 9.17 -4.03 -3.41
N THR A 697 8.96 -5.13 -2.70
CA THR A 697 9.95 -5.74 -1.81
C THR A 697 9.95 -7.26 -1.98
N THR A 698 11.09 -7.89 -1.68
CA THR A 698 11.30 -9.35 -1.81
C THR A 698 11.59 -10.04 -0.49
N THR A 699 11.64 -9.27 0.60
CA THR A 699 12.00 -9.82 1.93
C THR A 699 10.89 -10.71 2.45
N THR A 700 11.12 -12.00 2.57
CA THR A 700 10.16 -12.95 3.17
C THR A 700 10.09 -12.76 4.67
N VAL A 701 8.97 -12.22 5.16
CA VAL A 701 8.67 -12.00 6.58
C VAL A 701 7.17 -12.21 6.81
N GLY A 702 6.79 -12.55 8.02
CA GLY A 702 5.39 -12.72 8.41
C GLY A 702 5.11 -14.14 8.93
N THR A 703 3.86 -14.40 9.22
CA THR A 703 3.37 -15.68 9.73
C THR A 703 2.85 -16.53 8.57
N PRO A 704 3.34 -17.76 8.35
CA PRO A 704 3.11 -18.57 7.16
C PRO A 704 1.66 -18.64 6.68
N GLN A 705 0.70 -18.85 7.57
CA GLN A 705 -0.73 -19.00 7.25
C GLN A 705 -1.37 -17.72 6.67
N TYR A 706 -0.81 -16.54 7.00
CA TYR A 706 -1.33 -15.23 6.56
C TYR A 706 -0.53 -14.64 5.40
N MET A 707 0.57 -15.28 4.99
CA MET A 707 1.41 -14.81 3.89
C MET A 707 0.73 -15.03 2.53
N ALA A 708 0.83 -14.04 1.65
CA ALA A 708 0.35 -14.16 0.29
C ALA A 708 1.28 -15.04 -0.59
N PRO A 709 0.77 -15.69 -1.67
CA PRO A 709 1.57 -16.55 -2.55
C PRO A 709 2.84 -15.88 -3.08
N GLU A 710 2.77 -14.60 -3.45
CA GLU A 710 3.91 -13.82 -3.96
C GLU A 710 4.96 -13.52 -2.90
N MET A 711 4.60 -13.50 -1.60
CA MET A 711 5.57 -13.41 -0.50
C MET A 711 6.32 -14.72 -0.34
N VAL A 712 5.61 -15.83 -0.46
CA VAL A 712 6.16 -17.19 -0.38
C VAL A 712 7.09 -17.46 -1.56
N SER A 713 6.67 -17.11 -2.77
CA SER A 713 7.46 -17.32 -4.00
C SER A 713 8.65 -16.36 -4.13
N GLY A 714 8.69 -15.27 -3.36
CA GLY A 714 9.76 -14.28 -3.43
C GLY A 714 9.85 -13.51 -4.75
N THR A 715 8.77 -13.51 -5.56
CA THR A 715 8.72 -12.86 -6.89
C THR A 715 8.63 -11.33 -6.82
N GLY A 716 8.69 -10.76 -5.61
CA GLY A 716 8.48 -9.34 -5.37
C GLY A 716 7.00 -9.01 -5.18
N TYR A 717 6.71 -8.28 -4.11
CA TYR A 717 5.35 -7.99 -3.68
C TYR A 717 5.19 -6.54 -3.22
N SER A 718 3.96 -6.07 -3.18
CA SER A 718 3.57 -4.72 -2.80
C SER A 718 2.35 -4.79 -1.85
N PHE A 719 1.58 -3.73 -1.76
CA PHE A 719 0.44 -3.54 -0.86
C PHE A 719 -0.61 -4.67 -0.88
N GLN A 720 -0.75 -5.39 -1.99
CA GLN A 720 -1.74 -6.46 -2.16
C GLN A 720 -1.63 -7.57 -1.11
N VAL A 721 -0.46 -7.79 -0.52
CA VAL A 721 -0.23 -8.85 0.46
C VAL A 721 -0.90 -8.59 1.80
N ASP A 722 -1.03 -7.32 2.20
CA ASP A 722 -1.75 -6.97 3.42
C ASP A 722 -3.26 -7.20 3.25
N MET A 723 -3.81 -6.92 2.04
CA MET A 723 -5.21 -7.20 1.72
C MET A 723 -5.51 -8.72 1.66
N TRP A 724 -4.55 -9.52 1.21
CA TRP A 724 -4.60 -10.98 1.34
C TRP A 724 -4.69 -11.38 2.82
N ALA A 725 -3.81 -10.86 3.68
CA ALA A 725 -3.81 -11.17 5.10
C ALA A 725 -5.13 -10.77 5.80
N ILE A 726 -5.72 -9.61 5.43
CA ILE A 726 -7.06 -9.23 5.90
C ILE A 726 -8.11 -10.26 5.48
N ALA A 727 -8.07 -10.72 4.23
CA ALA A 727 -9.02 -11.73 3.76
C ALA A 727 -8.85 -13.08 4.49
N ILE A 728 -7.62 -13.48 4.82
CA ILE A 728 -7.37 -14.66 5.68
C ILE A 728 -7.99 -14.45 7.06
N CYS A 729 -7.78 -13.28 7.71
CA CYS A 729 -8.37 -12.96 9.01
C CYS A 729 -9.92 -12.96 8.94
N MET A 730 -10.51 -12.36 7.89
CA MET A 730 -11.97 -12.35 7.71
C MET A 730 -12.52 -13.76 7.50
N TYR A 731 -11.81 -14.59 6.73
CA TYR A 731 -12.17 -15.99 6.53
C TYR A 731 -12.12 -16.77 7.86
N GLU A 732 -11.05 -16.58 8.64
CA GLU A 732 -10.88 -17.22 9.94
C GLU A 732 -11.96 -16.80 10.96
N LEU A 733 -12.32 -15.52 11.01
CA LEU A 733 -13.42 -15.00 11.82
C LEU A 733 -14.75 -15.66 11.48
N PHE A 734 -15.05 -15.82 10.19
CA PHE A 734 -16.34 -16.35 9.72
C PHE A 734 -16.40 -17.89 9.72
N CYS A 735 -15.31 -18.54 9.32
CA CYS A 735 -15.23 -19.99 9.13
C CYS A 735 -14.63 -20.76 10.32
N GLY A 736 -13.97 -20.06 11.27
CA GLY A 736 -13.34 -20.67 12.46
C GLY A 736 -11.99 -21.34 12.21
N LYS A 737 -11.44 -21.24 10.98
CA LYS A 737 -10.15 -21.80 10.58
C LYS A 737 -9.56 -20.98 9.44
N VAL A 738 -8.26 -21.06 9.21
CA VAL A 738 -7.64 -20.46 8.04
C VAL A 738 -7.96 -21.25 6.76
N PRO A 739 -8.03 -20.62 5.59
CA PRO A 739 -8.44 -21.31 4.35
C PRO A 739 -7.36 -22.24 3.77
N PHE A 740 -6.10 -22.09 4.15
CA PHE A 740 -4.97 -22.85 3.60
C PHE A 740 -4.01 -23.31 4.70
N GLY A 741 -3.60 -24.59 4.67
CA GLY A 741 -2.59 -25.14 5.55
C GLY A 741 -2.95 -25.17 7.04
N GLU A 742 -4.26 -25.28 7.38
CA GLU A 742 -4.75 -25.31 8.78
C GLU A 742 -4.18 -26.48 9.58
N ASP A 743 -4.05 -27.65 8.97
CA ASP A 743 -3.69 -28.89 9.63
C ASP A 743 -2.18 -29.13 9.74
N SER A 744 -1.34 -28.20 9.27
CA SER A 744 0.13 -28.36 9.26
C SER A 744 0.83 -27.33 10.13
N GLU A 745 1.83 -27.78 10.86
CA GLU A 745 2.81 -26.94 11.59
C GLU A 745 4.10 -26.72 10.75
N ASP A 746 4.30 -27.48 9.66
CA ASP A 746 5.45 -27.31 8.78
C ASP A 746 5.24 -26.09 7.86
N PRO A 747 6.09 -25.06 7.97
CA PRO A 747 5.99 -23.90 7.11
C PRO A 747 6.01 -24.22 5.60
N MET A 748 6.70 -25.31 5.21
CA MET A 748 6.81 -25.67 3.79
C MET A 748 5.51 -26.28 3.24
N GLU A 749 4.79 -27.03 4.06
CA GLU A 749 3.47 -27.55 3.72
C GLU A 749 2.45 -26.41 3.62
N ILE A 750 2.48 -25.48 4.60
CA ILE A 750 1.65 -24.29 4.57
C ILE A 750 1.93 -23.47 3.31
N TYR A 751 3.19 -23.25 2.94
CA TYR A 751 3.55 -22.53 1.71
C TYR A 751 3.05 -23.22 0.44
N ARG A 752 3.08 -24.55 0.42
CA ARG A 752 2.49 -25.33 -0.68
C ARG A 752 0.98 -25.15 -0.76
N ALA A 753 0.29 -25.24 0.38
CA ALA A 753 -1.15 -25.02 0.49
C ALA A 753 -1.55 -23.61 0.02
N VAL A 754 -0.89 -22.58 0.56
CA VAL A 754 -1.11 -21.17 0.17
C VAL A 754 -0.91 -20.95 -1.33
N SER A 755 0.07 -21.63 -1.94
CA SER A 755 0.39 -21.43 -3.36
C SER A 755 -0.50 -22.23 -4.31
N LYS A 756 -0.96 -23.44 -3.94
CA LYS A 756 -1.56 -24.42 -4.87
C LYS A 756 -3.00 -24.81 -4.55
N GLU A 757 -3.42 -24.82 -3.29
CA GLU A 757 -4.75 -25.30 -2.93
C GLU A 757 -5.84 -24.29 -3.34
N ASP A 758 -6.96 -24.81 -3.81
CA ASP A 758 -8.12 -24.00 -4.13
C ASP A 758 -8.84 -23.54 -2.85
N LEU A 759 -9.45 -22.34 -2.95
CA LEU A 759 -10.27 -21.83 -1.86
C LEU A 759 -11.54 -22.66 -1.76
N THR A 760 -11.75 -23.26 -0.59
CA THR A 760 -12.97 -24.01 -0.25
C THR A 760 -13.66 -23.37 0.93
N PHE A 761 -14.96 -23.60 1.10
CA PHE A 761 -15.73 -23.11 2.24
C PHE A 761 -16.33 -24.28 3.01
N PRO A 762 -16.39 -24.19 4.34
CA PRO A 762 -17.12 -25.18 5.15
C PRO A 762 -18.59 -25.29 4.72
N SER A 763 -19.18 -26.49 4.84
CA SER A 763 -20.56 -26.76 4.39
C SER A 763 -21.65 -25.95 5.12
N PHE A 764 -21.32 -25.32 6.24
CA PHE A 764 -22.24 -24.46 6.99
C PHE A 764 -22.22 -22.99 6.54
N VAL A 765 -21.31 -22.63 5.64
CA VAL A 765 -21.20 -21.26 5.10
C VAL A 765 -22.11 -21.14 3.88
N HIS A 766 -23.15 -20.29 4.00
CA HIS A 766 -24.15 -20.08 2.96
C HIS A 766 -24.30 -18.59 2.56
N ASP A 767 -23.40 -17.70 2.98
CA ASP A 767 -23.43 -16.29 2.58
C ASP A 767 -22.68 -16.11 1.25
N ASP A 768 -23.44 -16.06 0.15
CA ASP A 768 -22.90 -15.90 -1.21
C ASP A 768 -22.09 -14.60 -1.39
N LEU A 769 -22.46 -13.52 -0.68
CA LEU A 769 -21.75 -12.24 -0.75
C LEU A 769 -20.38 -12.34 -0.07
N PHE A 770 -20.31 -13.01 1.09
CA PHE A 770 -19.04 -13.29 1.75
C PHE A 770 -18.16 -14.19 0.89
N MET A 771 -18.71 -15.31 0.40
CA MET A 771 -17.98 -16.25 -0.46
C MET A 771 -17.45 -15.55 -1.73
N GLY A 772 -18.29 -14.71 -2.35
CA GLY A 772 -17.92 -13.92 -3.52
C GLY A 772 -16.81 -12.91 -3.25
N LEU A 773 -16.80 -12.23 -2.10
CA LEU A 773 -15.72 -11.33 -1.69
C LEU A 773 -14.42 -12.09 -1.44
N MET A 774 -14.46 -13.18 -0.65
CA MET A 774 -13.27 -13.99 -0.34
C MET A 774 -12.65 -14.59 -1.60
N THR A 775 -13.46 -15.08 -2.54
CA THR A 775 -13.00 -15.61 -3.83
C THR A 775 -12.25 -14.56 -4.65
N LYS A 776 -12.64 -13.30 -4.56
CA LYS A 776 -11.96 -12.19 -5.27
C LYS A 776 -10.69 -11.75 -4.53
N MET A 777 -10.72 -11.65 -3.20
CA MET A 777 -9.58 -11.19 -2.40
C MET A 777 -8.48 -12.26 -2.24
N LEU A 778 -8.83 -13.55 -2.29
CA LEU A 778 -7.91 -14.68 -2.16
C LEU A 778 -7.51 -15.29 -3.51
N LYS A 779 -7.53 -14.51 -4.60
CA LYS A 779 -6.94 -14.92 -5.87
C LYS A 779 -5.43 -15.09 -5.72
N LYS A 780 -4.89 -16.24 -6.17
CA LYS A 780 -3.46 -16.55 -6.07
C LYS A 780 -2.59 -15.54 -6.82
N SER A 781 -3.02 -15.15 -8.02
CA SER A 781 -2.34 -14.11 -8.80
C SER A 781 -2.64 -12.73 -8.21
N PRO A 782 -1.62 -11.95 -7.81
CA PRO A 782 -1.80 -10.62 -7.25
C PRO A 782 -2.44 -9.63 -8.25
N THR A 783 -2.26 -9.85 -9.56
CA THR A 783 -2.84 -8.99 -10.61
C THR A 783 -4.33 -9.20 -10.82
N SER A 784 -4.86 -10.38 -10.48
CA SER A 784 -6.31 -10.68 -10.56
C SER A 784 -7.01 -10.57 -9.20
N ARG A 785 -6.27 -10.22 -8.15
CA ARG A 785 -6.78 -10.10 -6.78
C ARG A 785 -7.48 -8.77 -6.58
N LEU A 786 -8.65 -8.80 -5.95
CA LEU A 786 -9.31 -7.60 -5.44
C LEU A 786 -8.55 -7.11 -4.20
N TRP A 787 -7.91 -5.93 -4.31
CA TRP A 787 -7.07 -5.41 -3.23
C TRP A 787 -7.23 -3.90 -2.97
N LYS A 788 -7.81 -3.13 -3.91
CA LYS A 788 -8.03 -1.70 -3.70
C LYS A 788 -9.13 -1.47 -2.67
N PHE A 789 -8.85 -0.64 -1.68
CA PHE A 789 -9.77 -0.34 -0.58
C PHE A 789 -11.14 0.13 -1.09
N ASP A 790 -11.19 1.09 -2.03
CA ASP A 790 -12.44 1.64 -2.53
C ASP A 790 -13.29 0.58 -3.23
N GLN A 791 -12.68 -0.31 -4.02
CA GLN A 791 -13.38 -1.43 -4.67
C GLN A 791 -13.91 -2.47 -3.67
N ILE A 792 -13.16 -2.71 -2.58
CA ILE A 792 -13.61 -3.60 -1.49
C ILE A 792 -14.77 -2.94 -0.73
N LYS A 793 -14.67 -1.64 -0.46
CA LYS A 793 -15.70 -0.84 0.19
C LYS A 793 -17.02 -0.84 -0.59
N GLU A 794 -16.97 -0.76 -1.90
CA GLU A 794 -18.12 -0.78 -2.82
C GLU A 794 -18.65 -2.19 -3.10
N ASN A 795 -17.96 -3.24 -2.62
CA ASN A 795 -18.41 -4.62 -2.85
C ASN A 795 -19.78 -4.86 -2.21
N PRO A 796 -20.68 -5.63 -2.86
CA PRO A 796 -22.02 -5.95 -2.32
C PRO A 796 -22.01 -6.50 -0.89
N TYR A 797 -20.93 -7.15 -0.45
CA TYR A 797 -20.79 -7.61 0.92
C TYR A 797 -20.85 -6.46 1.94
N PHE A 798 -20.28 -5.28 1.61
CA PHE A 798 -20.26 -4.09 2.46
C PHE A 798 -21.34 -3.05 2.11
N LYS A 799 -22.29 -3.34 1.21
CA LYS A 799 -23.28 -2.37 0.69
C LYS A 799 -24.03 -1.60 1.78
N ASP A 800 -24.41 -2.29 2.86
CA ASP A 800 -25.22 -1.70 3.95
C ASP A 800 -24.36 -1.37 5.19
N PHE A 801 -23.02 -1.41 5.07
CA PHE A 801 -22.11 -1.16 6.17
C PHE A 801 -21.81 0.34 6.33
N ASP A 802 -22.03 0.86 7.54
CA ASP A 802 -21.85 2.28 7.84
C ASP A 802 -20.39 2.59 8.26
N TRP A 803 -19.57 2.88 7.27
CA TRP A 803 -18.15 3.20 7.42
C TRP A 803 -17.91 4.47 8.25
N GLU A 804 -18.85 5.43 8.18
CA GLU A 804 -18.72 6.68 8.91
C GLU A 804 -18.99 6.48 10.40
N LYS A 805 -20.02 5.71 10.75
CA LYS A 805 -20.27 5.33 12.13
C LYS A 805 -19.13 4.51 12.74
N LEU A 806 -18.45 3.68 11.93
CA LEU A 806 -17.26 2.98 12.40
C LEU A 806 -16.14 3.97 12.77
N MET A 807 -15.83 4.91 11.88
CA MET A 807 -14.76 5.91 12.09
C MET A 807 -15.09 6.90 13.22
N SER A 808 -16.37 7.19 13.46
CA SER A 808 -16.83 8.07 14.55
C SER A 808 -17.03 7.34 15.88
N PHE A 809 -16.69 6.05 15.96
CA PHE A 809 -16.93 5.21 17.14
C PHE A 809 -18.41 5.11 17.57
N SER A 810 -19.34 5.35 16.65
CA SER A 810 -20.78 5.30 16.88
C SER A 810 -21.40 3.96 16.49
N LEU A 811 -20.68 3.15 15.72
CA LEU A 811 -21.12 1.80 15.36
C LEU A 811 -20.94 0.88 16.58
N LYS A 812 -22.02 0.18 16.97
CA LYS A 812 -21.97 -0.71 18.12
C LYS A 812 -20.96 -1.86 17.89
N PRO A 813 -19.96 -2.02 18.75
CA PRO A 813 -18.99 -3.11 18.63
C PRO A 813 -19.64 -4.48 18.87
N PRO A 814 -19.22 -5.52 18.17
CA PRO A 814 -19.80 -6.87 18.33
C PRO A 814 -19.46 -7.53 19.66
N TYR A 815 -18.37 -7.12 20.28
CA TYR A 815 -17.89 -7.67 21.55
C TYR A 815 -17.28 -6.59 22.43
N ILE A 816 -17.65 -6.59 23.70
CA ILE A 816 -17.06 -5.74 24.75
C ILE A 816 -16.20 -6.60 25.64
N VAL A 817 -14.93 -6.28 25.74
CA VAL A 817 -13.96 -7.03 26.55
C VAL A 817 -14.35 -6.91 28.02
N LYS A 818 -14.61 -8.05 28.67
CA LYS A 818 -14.78 -8.08 30.12
C LYS A 818 -13.44 -7.92 30.79
N ILE A 819 -13.25 -6.79 31.45
CA ILE A 819 -12.04 -6.48 32.19
C ILE A 819 -12.22 -6.95 33.63
N GLU A 820 -11.54 -8.00 34.02
CA GLU A 820 -11.65 -8.59 35.35
C GLU A 820 -10.98 -7.73 36.45
N ASP A 821 -10.01 -6.90 36.09
CA ASP A 821 -9.25 -6.10 37.06
C ASP A 821 -9.61 -4.61 37.02
N LYS A 822 -10.43 -4.21 37.98
CA LYS A 822 -10.60 -2.78 38.33
C LYS A 822 -9.37 -2.17 39.01
N ASN A 823 -8.35 -2.95 39.34
CA ASN A 823 -7.29 -2.60 40.29
C ASN A 823 -5.89 -2.34 39.70
N ASP A 824 -5.71 -2.14 38.41
CA ASP A 824 -4.42 -1.67 37.88
C ASP A 824 -3.98 -0.33 38.52
N ALA A 825 -4.94 0.39 39.11
CA ALA A 825 -4.70 1.64 39.86
C ALA A 825 -4.13 1.43 41.28
N GLU A 826 -4.37 0.29 41.91
CA GLU A 826 -4.01 0.01 43.32
C GLU A 826 -2.84 -0.97 43.48
N GLN A 827 -2.28 -1.51 42.40
CA GLN A 827 -1.15 -2.43 42.49
C GLN A 827 0.12 -1.78 43.06
N LYS A 828 0.89 -2.52 43.86
CA LYS A 828 2.20 -2.09 44.33
C LYS A 828 3.11 -1.75 43.17
N THR A 829 3.53 -0.50 43.09
CA THR A 829 4.40 0.00 42.04
C THR A 829 5.82 0.16 42.53
N MET A 830 6.81 0.02 41.64
CA MET A 830 8.21 0.37 41.93
C MET A 830 8.71 1.33 40.83
N PRO A 831 9.66 2.23 41.12
CA PRO A 831 10.27 3.07 40.09
C PRO A 831 10.78 2.22 38.93
N TYR A 832 10.43 2.60 37.70
CA TYR A 832 10.76 1.81 36.49
C TYR A 832 12.28 1.60 36.32
N LEU A 833 13.09 2.60 36.68
CA LEU A 833 14.56 2.46 36.69
C LEU A 833 15.07 1.41 37.69
N SER A 834 14.38 1.20 38.81
CA SER A 834 14.69 0.14 39.75
C SER A 834 14.33 -1.24 39.21
N TYR A 835 13.17 -1.34 38.57
CA TYR A 835 12.76 -2.56 37.87
C TYR A 835 13.79 -2.96 36.78
N LEU A 836 14.23 -2.02 35.96
CA LEU A 836 15.22 -2.25 34.89
C LEU A 836 16.52 -2.85 35.46
N LYS A 837 17.00 -2.40 36.62
CA LYS A 837 18.20 -2.94 37.25
C LYS A 837 18.06 -4.42 37.63
N THR A 838 16.83 -4.87 37.90
CA THR A 838 16.60 -6.32 38.21
C THR A 838 16.62 -7.17 36.94
N GLN A 839 16.36 -6.59 35.76
CA GLN A 839 16.34 -7.29 34.47
C GLN A 839 17.72 -7.34 33.78
N ILE A 840 18.65 -6.44 34.19
CA ILE A 840 20.02 -6.40 33.64
C ILE A 840 20.86 -7.40 34.42
N GLY A 841 20.98 -8.64 33.91
CA GLY A 841 21.98 -9.57 34.36
C GLY A 841 23.39 -8.99 34.16
N LYS A 842 24.36 -9.34 35.06
CA LYS A 842 25.74 -8.82 35.03
C LYS A 842 26.33 -8.83 33.63
N THR A 843 26.60 -7.67 33.08
CA THR A 843 27.16 -7.43 31.75
C THR A 843 28.59 -8.02 31.68
N PRO A 844 28.95 -8.78 30.62
CA PRO A 844 30.35 -9.22 30.45
C PRO A 844 31.25 -8.05 30.07
N PRO A 845 32.57 -8.12 30.37
CA PRO A 845 33.53 -7.04 30.21
C PRO A 845 33.80 -6.71 28.73
N LYS A 846 34.09 -5.44 28.44
CA LYS A 846 34.44 -4.91 27.11
C LYS A 846 35.66 -5.62 26.53
N LYS A 847 35.52 -6.28 25.38
CA LYS A 847 36.63 -6.72 24.54
C LYS A 847 36.79 -5.72 23.35
N ASN A 848 38.03 -5.60 22.89
CA ASN A 848 38.49 -4.64 21.85
C ASN A 848 37.52 -4.52 20.66
N ALA A 849 37.26 -3.28 20.27
CA ALA A 849 36.22 -2.93 19.29
C ALA A 849 36.59 -3.30 17.85
N SER A 850 35.77 -4.12 17.20
CA SER A 850 35.82 -4.36 15.76
C SER A 850 35.19 -3.19 14.97
N SER A 851 35.47 -3.08 13.66
CA SER A 851 34.87 -2.05 12.77
C SER A 851 33.33 -2.06 12.83
N ARG A 852 32.70 -3.22 12.97
CA ARG A 852 31.25 -3.36 13.19
C ARG A 852 30.80 -2.77 14.53
N GLN A 853 31.66 -2.77 15.54
CA GLN A 853 31.35 -2.18 16.84
C GLN A 853 31.33 -0.67 16.80
N ILE A 854 32.27 -0.06 16.08
CA ILE A 854 32.33 1.39 15.87
C ILE A 854 31.11 1.88 15.09
N GLN A 855 30.69 1.15 14.07
CA GLN A 855 29.49 1.47 13.29
C GLN A 855 28.21 1.37 14.13
N PHE A 856 28.08 0.35 14.98
CA PHE A 856 26.96 0.20 15.90
C PHE A 856 26.92 1.30 16.96
N GLU A 857 28.04 1.65 17.57
CA GLU A 857 28.13 2.72 18.56
C GLU A 857 27.77 4.08 17.93
N LYS A 858 28.18 4.33 16.69
CA LYS A 858 27.76 5.51 15.92
C LYS A 858 26.24 5.52 15.67
N TRP A 859 25.67 4.39 15.29
CA TRP A 859 24.22 4.24 15.11
C TRP A 859 23.48 4.49 16.43
N VAL A 860 23.88 3.85 17.54
CA VAL A 860 23.27 4.08 18.87
C VAL A 860 23.32 5.56 19.24
N LYS A 861 24.43 6.25 18.96
CA LYS A 861 24.57 7.69 19.28
C LYS A 861 23.58 8.55 18.49
N ASN A 862 23.31 8.21 17.24
CA ASN A 862 22.45 8.96 16.33
C ASN A 862 20.96 8.57 16.45
N PHE A 863 20.64 7.36 17.00
CA PHE A 863 19.28 6.92 17.24
C PHE A 863 18.55 7.82 18.25
#